data_793aa8f53ca40ab4feafa2fd98e7fda5
#
_entry.id   793aa8f53ca40ab4feafa2fd98e7fda5
#
_cell.length_a   1.000
_cell.length_b   1.000
_cell.length_c   1.000
_cell.angle_alpha   90.00
_cell.angle_beta   90.00
_cell.angle_gamma   90.00
#
_symmetry.space_group_name_H-M   'P 1'
#
loop_
_entity.id
_entity.type
_entity.pdbx_description
1 polymer ?
#
loop_
_entity_poly.entity_id
_entity_poly.type
_entity_poly.pdbx_seq_one_letter_code
_entity_poly.pdbx_strand_id
1 'polypeptide(L)'
;MPPKNRLFLIGLLTLMAALTVVWLSPVAVSNGLRLWIWWKSRQERLTVSIDKIDAPFLQPIVIHSLHVKSARPEALHFDLTATEAQFDLNFTRILLRRRGHAIRNLSVEDLHGEIRRENPNVQWITKSGWKTLQRLLPQKCSLHSSEMRVQDGPTMILLRNGTLSASEIEAGRFSAGDLMIASPWLRQTFSQLRGATRWDANRLTLAGLTLARGLDLESASIDFSRLGSQRIGLQFDADVFGGKIRGNISHEWHSSHYNWNIAGAATDISLAQTSEVIGLTDHFGGLIHASNFTFRGNLGEPAQVTAALWTEITGFTWRNRTAEAIMLGASLYNQQIQLQQLYIKQKTNQLTLSGQASFSSKSSEWLSPAFRGDISATINNLGDFTTLFGANSGDFAGKLLVEGALNTRARQLGGNLTIEGTTLILFKTAIDSLSAKLNLKATELEIEQLEMKRKNDSLNGTGRIEMSGEHNYSGTLDARADNLLDYLSGFRGPTGKSASSMPVDVQATIASSNWDARGMIRAPGSSPITFTANFPLRIGTNWSAFQLSPLNLTVDFPSIFLAKSPQLFHPEIFQNGILSGSISLSETLQHPRIVGDVQLVNGKLPASGRAWFNLTEASSRIVFEGDRARLEFFNAATKDVDVLVRGEMDFKDTSEITIRITGATPIFDLTSHLIDCVNKIEIAPAALPLAPAVEELEFRGSLFQSSWTISVKENSSTQLLDVSNPAGFARNFPLCLDTGPEEKTLLLGALPRIEAAPEAPPKRENKPR
;
A
#
# COMPACT_ATOMS: atom_id res chain seq x y z
N MET A 1 -17.54 -22.27 -110.02
CA MET A 1 -18.35 -21.90 -108.83
C MET A 1 -18.24 -20.40 -108.63
N PRO A 2 -19.39 -19.69 -108.51
CA PRO A 2 -19.44 -18.26 -108.41
C PRO A 2 -18.82 -17.80 -107.03
N PRO A 3 -18.16 -16.65 -106.97
CA PRO A 3 -17.36 -16.23 -105.83
C PRO A 3 -18.16 -16.10 -104.50
N LYS A 4 -19.49 -15.91 -104.55
CA LYS A 4 -20.39 -15.87 -103.39
C LYS A 4 -20.44 -17.17 -102.55
N ASN A 5 -20.33 -18.36 -103.21
CA ASN A 5 -20.42 -19.65 -102.53
C ASN A 5 -19.05 -19.95 -101.77
N ARG A 6 -17.93 -19.43 -102.19
CA ARG A 6 -16.64 -19.56 -101.48
C ARG A 6 -16.62 -18.79 -100.19
N LEU A 7 -17.17 -17.57 -100.22
CA LEU A 7 -17.29 -16.76 -98.99
C LEU A 7 -18.22 -17.38 -97.96
N PHE A 8 -19.36 -17.96 -98.43
CA PHE A 8 -20.27 -18.66 -97.52
C PHE A 8 -19.67 -19.94 -96.93
N LEU A 9 -18.91 -20.72 -97.77
CA LEU A 9 -18.24 -21.92 -97.28
C LEU A 9 -17.14 -21.61 -96.29
N ILE A 10 -16.34 -20.55 -96.50
CA ILE A 10 -15.30 -20.07 -95.57
C ILE A 10 -15.98 -19.55 -94.27
N GLY A 11 -17.09 -18.83 -94.41
CA GLY A 11 -17.83 -18.35 -93.22
C GLY A 11 -18.43 -19.53 -92.41
N LEU A 12 -18.96 -20.56 -93.08
CA LEU A 12 -19.45 -21.77 -92.43
C LEU A 12 -18.32 -22.58 -91.77
N LEU A 13 -17.22 -22.73 -92.45
CA LEU A 13 -16.03 -23.44 -91.89
C LEU A 13 -15.41 -22.68 -90.69
N THR A 14 -15.37 -21.35 -90.78
CA THR A 14 -14.93 -20.54 -89.65
C THR A 14 -15.91 -20.58 -88.47
N LEU A 15 -17.21 -20.59 -88.73
CA LEU A 15 -18.25 -20.80 -87.75
C LEU A 15 -18.16 -22.19 -87.09
N MET A 16 -18.01 -23.24 -87.91
CA MET A 16 -17.87 -24.62 -87.42
C MET A 16 -16.55 -24.78 -86.62
N ALA A 17 -15.44 -24.17 -87.05
CA ALA A 17 -14.18 -24.16 -86.31
C ALA A 17 -14.34 -23.40 -85.01
N ALA A 18 -15.00 -22.25 -84.99
CA ALA A 18 -15.31 -21.50 -83.81
C ALA A 18 -16.18 -22.29 -82.82
N LEU A 19 -17.27 -22.94 -83.34
CA LEU A 19 -18.14 -23.79 -82.56
C LEU A 19 -17.38 -24.99 -81.97
N THR A 20 -16.47 -25.63 -82.73
CA THR A 20 -15.62 -26.73 -82.28
C THR A 20 -14.68 -26.30 -81.23
N VAL A 21 -14.05 -25.11 -81.38
CA VAL A 21 -13.19 -24.52 -80.35
C VAL A 21 -13.97 -24.20 -79.08
N VAL A 22 -15.19 -23.65 -79.20
CA VAL A 22 -16.07 -23.40 -78.09
C VAL A 22 -16.46 -24.69 -77.39
N TRP A 23 -16.75 -25.76 -78.15
CA TRP A 23 -17.18 -27.05 -77.60
C TRP A 23 -16.05 -27.84 -76.96
N LEU A 24 -14.82 -27.77 -77.50
CA LEU A 24 -13.62 -28.46 -76.96
C LEU A 24 -12.92 -27.63 -75.87
N SER A 25 -13.14 -26.32 -75.84
CA SER A 25 -12.44 -25.43 -74.90
C SER A 25 -12.64 -25.82 -73.42
N PRO A 26 -13.82 -26.22 -72.94
CA PRO A 26 -13.99 -26.62 -71.55
C PRO A 26 -13.09 -27.79 -71.17
N VAL A 27 -12.97 -28.83 -72.00
CA VAL A 27 -12.13 -30.00 -71.78
C VAL A 27 -10.66 -29.66 -71.86
N ALA A 28 -10.30 -28.85 -72.85
CA ALA A 28 -8.87 -28.40 -73.02
C ALA A 28 -8.43 -27.53 -71.86
N VAL A 29 -9.25 -26.58 -71.40
CA VAL A 29 -8.96 -25.69 -70.29
C VAL A 29 -8.90 -26.48 -68.97
N SER A 30 -9.87 -27.38 -68.73
CA SER A 30 -9.94 -28.21 -67.53
C SER A 30 -8.67 -29.11 -67.41
N ASN A 31 -8.32 -29.84 -68.50
CA ASN A 31 -7.14 -30.68 -68.50
C ASN A 31 -5.82 -29.90 -68.45
N GLY A 32 -5.75 -28.78 -69.16
CA GLY A 32 -4.60 -27.87 -69.13
C GLY A 32 -4.39 -27.28 -67.72
N LEU A 33 -5.46 -26.86 -67.06
CA LEU A 33 -5.43 -26.35 -65.71
C LEU A 33 -5.02 -27.44 -64.70
N ARG A 34 -5.54 -28.68 -64.85
CA ARG A 34 -5.18 -29.83 -64.02
C ARG A 34 -3.71 -30.16 -64.19
N LEU A 35 -3.17 -30.19 -65.44
CA LEU A 35 -1.75 -30.43 -65.70
C LEU A 35 -0.87 -29.31 -65.14
N TRP A 36 -1.29 -28.02 -65.26
CA TRP A 36 -0.58 -26.88 -64.75
C TRP A 36 -0.53 -26.88 -63.22
N ILE A 37 -1.67 -27.16 -62.56
CA ILE A 37 -1.73 -27.29 -61.09
C ILE A 37 -0.81 -28.44 -60.64
N TRP A 38 -0.88 -29.59 -61.30
CA TRP A 38 -0.02 -30.72 -60.96
C TRP A 38 1.50 -30.41 -61.14
N TRP A 39 1.88 -29.77 -62.23
CA TRP A 39 3.24 -29.35 -62.48
C TRP A 39 3.71 -28.28 -61.49
N LYS A 40 2.90 -27.29 -61.23
CA LYS A 40 3.22 -26.21 -60.31
C LYS A 40 3.27 -26.66 -58.85
N SER A 41 2.37 -27.51 -58.43
CA SER A 41 2.35 -28.09 -57.10
C SER A 41 3.62 -28.87 -56.81
N ARG A 42 4.13 -29.65 -57.79
CA ARG A 42 5.43 -30.35 -57.65
C ARG A 42 6.60 -29.41 -57.49
N GLN A 43 6.62 -28.30 -58.25
CA GLN A 43 7.64 -27.27 -58.08
C GLN A 43 7.66 -26.66 -56.68
N GLU A 44 6.47 -26.40 -56.13
CA GLU A 44 6.33 -25.82 -54.81
C GLU A 44 6.27 -26.88 -53.70
N ARG A 45 6.48 -28.17 -54.03
CA ARG A 45 6.44 -29.30 -53.10
C ARG A 45 5.12 -29.42 -52.35
N LEU A 46 4.02 -29.27 -53.08
CA LEU A 46 2.66 -29.45 -52.60
C LEU A 46 2.05 -30.68 -53.22
N THR A 47 1.20 -31.35 -52.50
CA THR A 47 0.28 -32.35 -53.03
C THR A 47 -1.07 -31.73 -53.19
N VAL A 48 -1.60 -31.71 -54.42
CA VAL A 48 -2.94 -31.15 -54.70
C VAL A 48 -3.76 -32.27 -55.26
N SER A 49 -4.91 -32.52 -54.65
CA SER A 49 -5.94 -33.43 -55.20
C SER A 49 -7.18 -32.61 -55.55
N ILE A 50 -7.82 -32.96 -56.68
CA ILE A 50 -8.98 -32.31 -57.24
C ILE A 50 -9.87 -33.39 -57.84
N ASP A 51 -11.13 -33.38 -57.44
CA ASP A 51 -12.07 -34.35 -58.00
C ASP A 51 -12.49 -33.97 -59.44
N LYS A 52 -13.02 -32.77 -59.59
CA LYS A 52 -13.52 -32.28 -60.84
C LYS A 52 -13.18 -30.81 -61.09
N ILE A 53 -12.91 -30.45 -62.35
CA ILE A 53 -12.76 -29.07 -62.80
C ILE A 53 -13.78 -28.84 -63.90
N ASP A 54 -14.69 -27.92 -63.67
CA ASP A 54 -15.63 -27.44 -64.66
C ASP A 54 -15.16 -26.08 -65.17
N ALA A 55 -14.81 -26.03 -66.47
CA ALA A 55 -14.24 -24.86 -67.11
C ALA A 55 -15.07 -24.48 -68.38
N PRO A 56 -16.32 -24.04 -68.23
CA PRO A 56 -17.14 -23.67 -69.35
C PRO A 56 -16.57 -22.44 -70.08
N PHE A 57 -16.85 -22.33 -71.39
CA PHE A 57 -16.29 -21.23 -72.22
C PHE A 57 -16.77 -19.87 -71.71
N LEU A 58 -15.84 -18.98 -71.43
CA LEU A 58 -16.05 -17.60 -70.91
C LEU A 58 -16.88 -17.47 -69.64
N GLN A 59 -17.03 -18.53 -68.89
CA GLN A 59 -17.70 -18.57 -67.58
C GLN A 59 -16.66 -18.80 -66.47
N PRO A 60 -17.01 -18.60 -65.22
CA PRO A 60 -16.15 -18.91 -64.11
C PRO A 60 -15.75 -20.39 -64.10
N ILE A 61 -14.51 -20.63 -63.74
CA ILE A 61 -13.98 -21.98 -63.57
C ILE A 61 -14.29 -22.44 -62.13
N VAL A 62 -14.85 -23.65 -62.04
CA VAL A 62 -15.22 -24.25 -60.74
C VAL A 62 -14.34 -25.48 -60.50
N ILE A 63 -13.69 -25.53 -59.38
CA ILE A 63 -12.95 -26.66 -58.89
C ILE A 63 -13.72 -27.27 -57.71
N HIS A 64 -14.09 -28.56 -57.81
CA HIS A 64 -14.78 -29.29 -56.77
C HIS A 64 -13.81 -30.11 -55.97
N SER A 65 -14.00 -30.15 -54.63
CA SER A 65 -13.20 -30.94 -53.65
C SER A 65 -11.71 -30.68 -53.79
N LEU A 66 -11.32 -29.43 -53.66
CA LEU A 66 -9.91 -29.01 -53.66
C LEU A 66 -9.26 -29.40 -52.31
N HIS A 67 -8.22 -30.22 -52.37
CA HIS A 67 -7.38 -30.53 -51.20
C HIS A 67 -5.93 -30.21 -51.54
N VAL A 68 -5.34 -29.32 -50.72
CA VAL A 68 -3.91 -28.88 -50.85
C VAL A 68 -3.17 -29.23 -49.58
N LYS A 69 -2.15 -30.05 -49.74
CA LYS A 69 -1.30 -30.53 -48.62
C LYS A 69 0.18 -30.30 -48.89
N SER A 70 0.96 -29.97 -47.88
CA SER A 70 2.40 -29.88 -48.03
C SER A 70 3.01 -31.29 -48.20
N ALA A 71 3.92 -31.44 -49.18
CA ALA A 71 4.61 -32.72 -49.42
C ALA A 71 5.67 -33.03 -48.35
N ARG A 72 6.12 -32.04 -47.57
CA ARG A 72 7.08 -32.19 -46.47
C ARG A 72 6.59 -31.39 -45.25
N PRO A 73 6.03 -32.08 -44.26
CA PRO A 73 5.48 -31.42 -43.07
C PRO A 73 6.55 -30.83 -42.15
N GLU A 74 7.82 -31.17 -42.32
CA GLU A 74 8.92 -30.73 -41.44
C GLU A 74 9.23 -29.25 -41.52
N ALA A 75 8.76 -28.56 -42.58
CA ALA A 75 9.07 -27.13 -42.79
C ALA A 75 7.86 -26.22 -42.53
N LEU A 76 6.88 -26.31 -43.40
CA LEU A 76 5.63 -25.59 -43.33
C LEU A 76 4.52 -26.55 -43.63
N HIS A 77 3.68 -26.77 -42.66
CA HIS A 77 2.55 -27.70 -42.81
C HIS A 77 1.34 -26.93 -43.36
N PHE A 78 0.85 -27.37 -44.49
CA PHE A 78 -0.44 -26.95 -45.06
C PHE A 78 -1.32 -28.18 -45.17
N ASP A 79 -2.54 -28.06 -44.74
CA ASP A 79 -3.59 -29.03 -44.98
C ASP A 79 -4.89 -28.24 -45.15
N LEU A 80 -5.24 -27.93 -46.40
CA LEU A 80 -6.35 -27.07 -46.73
C LEU A 80 -7.34 -27.81 -47.63
N THR A 81 -8.56 -27.86 -47.26
CA THR A 81 -9.66 -28.44 -48.04
C THR A 81 -10.74 -27.38 -48.34
N ALA A 82 -11.30 -27.43 -49.51
CA ALA A 82 -12.45 -26.60 -49.88
C ALA A 82 -13.43 -27.47 -50.71
N THR A 83 -14.72 -27.33 -50.41
CA THR A 83 -15.73 -28.07 -51.16
C THR A 83 -15.83 -27.52 -52.57
N GLU A 84 -15.73 -26.24 -52.75
CA GLU A 84 -15.80 -25.55 -54.04
C GLU A 84 -14.90 -24.33 -54.06
N ALA A 85 -14.11 -24.19 -55.16
CA ALA A 85 -13.37 -22.97 -55.44
C ALA A 85 -13.70 -22.49 -56.84
N GLN A 86 -14.33 -21.33 -56.91
CA GLN A 86 -14.77 -20.70 -58.18
C GLN A 86 -13.90 -19.48 -58.45
N PHE A 87 -13.39 -19.35 -59.66
CA PHE A 87 -12.61 -18.21 -60.07
C PHE A 87 -12.93 -17.76 -61.49
N ASP A 88 -13.03 -16.45 -61.66
CA ASP A 88 -13.29 -15.79 -62.96
C ASP A 88 -11.98 -15.16 -63.45
N LEU A 89 -11.52 -15.64 -64.62
CA LEU A 89 -10.25 -15.22 -65.23
C LEU A 89 -10.43 -14.00 -66.10
N ASN A 90 -9.55 -13.05 -65.98
CA ASN A 90 -9.48 -11.90 -66.87
C ASN A 90 -8.65 -12.26 -68.13
N PHE A 91 -9.29 -13.00 -69.07
CA PHE A 91 -8.66 -13.51 -70.26
C PHE A 91 -7.98 -12.41 -71.12
N THR A 92 -8.57 -11.24 -71.23
CA THR A 92 -7.97 -10.12 -71.96
C THR A 92 -6.68 -9.65 -71.37
N ARG A 93 -6.56 -9.58 -70.08
CA ARG A 93 -5.33 -9.20 -69.39
C ARG A 93 -4.26 -10.29 -69.44
N ILE A 94 -4.68 -11.57 -69.31
CA ILE A 94 -3.77 -12.71 -69.41
C ILE A 94 -3.20 -12.78 -70.81
N LEU A 95 -4.02 -12.68 -71.82
CA LEU A 95 -3.60 -12.80 -73.23
C LEU A 95 -2.71 -11.63 -73.69
N LEU A 96 -3.05 -10.40 -73.27
CA LEU A 96 -2.31 -9.20 -73.63
C LEU A 96 -1.13 -8.92 -72.70
N ARG A 97 -0.80 -9.82 -71.76
CA ARG A 97 0.26 -9.66 -70.74
C ARG A 97 0.23 -8.29 -70.04
N ARG A 98 -0.93 -7.68 -69.93
CA ARG A 98 -1.09 -6.38 -69.25
C ARG A 98 -0.91 -6.51 -67.75
N ARG A 99 -0.32 -5.48 -67.12
CA ARG A 99 -0.19 -5.42 -65.64
C ARG A 99 -1.60 -5.34 -65.00
N GLY A 100 -1.81 -6.08 -63.88
CA GLY A 100 -3.05 -6.11 -63.13
C GLY A 100 -3.48 -7.54 -62.76
N HIS A 101 -4.62 -7.67 -62.12
CA HIS A 101 -5.12 -8.97 -61.58
C HIS A 101 -5.49 -9.93 -62.72
N ALA A 102 -4.97 -11.14 -62.65
CA ALA A 102 -5.30 -12.22 -63.58
C ALA A 102 -6.67 -12.83 -63.21
N ILE A 103 -7.08 -12.76 -61.97
CA ILE A 103 -8.37 -13.22 -61.45
C ILE A 103 -9.24 -12.01 -61.15
N ARG A 104 -10.46 -12.00 -61.68
CA ARG A 104 -11.46 -10.95 -61.41
C ARG A 104 -12.19 -11.25 -60.10
N ASN A 105 -12.75 -12.45 -59.97
CA ASN A 105 -13.43 -12.92 -58.77
C ASN A 105 -12.87 -14.27 -58.32
N LEU A 106 -12.79 -14.46 -56.99
CA LEU A 106 -12.51 -15.73 -56.34
C LEU A 106 -13.56 -15.98 -55.26
N SER A 107 -14.29 -17.09 -55.36
CA SER A 107 -15.16 -17.59 -54.28
C SER A 107 -14.67 -18.95 -53.82
N VAL A 108 -14.56 -19.13 -52.53
CA VAL A 108 -14.17 -20.41 -51.92
C VAL A 108 -15.23 -20.73 -50.84
N GLU A 109 -15.84 -21.89 -51.01
CA GLU A 109 -16.86 -22.37 -50.10
C GLU A 109 -16.33 -23.52 -49.23
N ASP A 110 -16.75 -23.46 -47.97
CA ASP A 110 -16.41 -24.44 -46.94
C ASP A 110 -14.89 -24.73 -46.85
N LEU A 111 -14.13 -23.64 -46.74
CA LEU A 111 -12.69 -23.73 -46.54
C LEU A 111 -12.40 -24.23 -45.12
N HIS A 112 -11.79 -25.38 -45.02
CA HIS A 112 -11.30 -25.97 -43.78
C HIS A 112 -9.83 -26.20 -43.86
N GLY A 113 -9.08 -25.89 -42.78
CA GLY A 113 -7.69 -26.20 -42.88
C GLY A 113 -6.79 -25.74 -41.76
N GLU A 114 -5.59 -26.23 -41.81
CA GLU A 114 -4.53 -25.90 -40.87
C GLU A 114 -3.29 -25.44 -41.65
N ILE A 115 -2.69 -24.35 -41.14
CA ILE A 115 -1.39 -23.88 -41.57
C ILE A 115 -0.49 -23.82 -40.34
N ARG A 116 0.57 -24.61 -40.28
CA ARG A 116 1.43 -24.71 -39.11
C ARG A 116 2.91 -24.56 -39.47
N ARG A 117 3.57 -23.66 -38.79
CA ARG A 117 5.02 -23.48 -38.88
C ARG A 117 5.66 -23.87 -37.54
N GLU A 118 6.43 -24.91 -37.52
CA GLU A 118 7.13 -25.37 -36.31
C GLU A 118 8.52 -24.76 -36.17
N ASN A 119 9.22 -24.62 -37.29
CA ASN A 119 10.57 -24.08 -37.32
C ASN A 119 10.55 -22.58 -37.71
N PRO A 120 10.97 -21.68 -36.82
CA PRO A 120 10.97 -20.24 -37.07
C PRO A 120 11.87 -19.80 -38.23
N ASN A 121 12.85 -20.63 -38.61
CA ASN A 121 13.75 -20.33 -39.72
C ASN A 121 13.13 -20.65 -41.10
N VAL A 122 11.99 -21.29 -41.14
CA VAL A 122 11.28 -21.59 -42.39
C VAL A 122 10.46 -20.39 -42.85
N GLN A 123 10.59 -20.05 -44.11
CA GLN A 123 9.85 -18.95 -44.70
C GLN A 123 8.40 -19.32 -44.93
N TRP A 124 7.46 -18.44 -44.56
CA TRP A 124 6.04 -18.56 -44.88
C TRP A 124 5.80 -18.57 -46.40
N ILE A 125 6.51 -17.74 -47.13
CA ILE A 125 6.47 -17.67 -48.57
C ILE A 125 7.81 -17.16 -49.13
N THR A 126 8.25 -17.73 -50.23
CA THR A 126 9.45 -17.24 -50.92
C THR A 126 9.15 -15.95 -51.65
N LYS A 127 10.21 -15.15 -51.90
CA LYS A 127 10.09 -13.89 -52.67
C LYS A 127 9.48 -14.12 -54.05
N SER A 128 9.87 -15.21 -54.73
CA SER A 128 9.30 -15.60 -56.04
C SER A 128 7.84 -16.06 -55.90
N GLY A 129 7.54 -16.86 -54.86
CA GLY A 129 6.17 -17.31 -54.57
C GLY A 129 5.23 -16.11 -54.32
N TRP A 130 5.70 -15.12 -53.52
CA TRP A 130 4.90 -13.92 -53.27
C TRP A 130 4.64 -13.12 -54.58
N LYS A 131 5.65 -12.90 -55.40
CA LYS A 131 5.45 -12.22 -56.70
C LYS A 131 4.45 -12.96 -57.58
N THR A 132 4.44 -14.30 -57.56
CA THR A 132 3.47 -15.08 -58.28
C THR A 132 2.09 -14.92 -57.69
N LEU A 133 1.96 -15.01 -56.37
CA LEU A 133 0.69 -14.83 -55.68
C LEU A 133 0.10 -13.45 -55.91
N GLN A 134 0.92 -12.37 -55.83
CA GLN A 134 0.45 -11.02 -56.10
C GLN A 134 -0.21 -10.86 -57.48
N ARG A 135 0.28 -11.56 -58.51
CA ARG A 135 -0.32 -11.55 -59.85
C ARG A 135 -1.66 -12.30 -59.91
N LEU A 136 -1.84 -13.26 -58.98
CA LEU A 136 -3.03 -14.10 -58.87
C LEU A 136 -4.07 -13.54 -57.89
N LEU A 137 -3.70 -12.51 -57.12
CA LEU A 137 -4.65 -11.90 -56.21
C LEU A 137 -5.89 -11.41 -56.95
N PRO A 138 -7.11 -11.77 -56.48
CA PRO A 138 -8.34 -11.38 -57.17
C PRO A 138 -8.70 -9.91 -56.88
N GLN A 139 -9.47 -9.30 -57.81
CA GLN A 139 -10.06 -7.97 -57.55
C GLN A 139 -11.18 -8.03 -56.49
N LYS A 140 -11.89 -9.17 -56.48
CA LYS A 140 -12.95 -9.46 -55.51
C LYS A 140 -12.77 -10.90 -55.01
N CYS A 141 -12.80 -11.08 -53.69
CA CYS A 141 -12.78 -12.43 -53.10
C CYS A 141 -13.98 -12.60 -52.17
N SER A 142 -14.50 -13.83 -52.14
CA SER A 142 -15.46 -14.29 -51.16
C SER A 142 -14.97 -15.62 -50.62
N LEU A 143 -14.73 -15.66 -49.32
CA LEU A 143 -14.24 -16.85 -48.63
C LEU A 143 -15.27 -17.22 -47.54
N HIS A 144 -15.70 -18.45 -47.56
CA HIS A 144 -16.48 -19.02 -46.48
C HIS A 144 -15.68 -20.17 -45.86
N SER A 145 -15.40 -20.09 -44.58
CA SER A 145 -14.57 -21.07 -43.86
C SER A 145 -15.35 -21.66 -42.69
N SER A 146 -15.41 -22.97 -42.63
CA SER A 146 -15.92 -23.69 -41.45
C SER A 146 -14.92 -23.63 -40.29
N GLU A 147 -13.65 -23.92 -40.55
CA GLU A 147 -12.57 -23.79 -39.56
C GLU A 147 -11.24 -23.51 -40.25
N MET A 148 -10.55 -22.48 -39.81
CA MET A 148 -9.16 -22.17 -40.22
C MET A 148 -8.25 -22.02 -39.00
N ARG A 149 -7.21 -22.83 -38.96
CA ARG A 149 -6.19 -22.79 -37.92
C ARG A 149 -4.87 -22.33 -38.51
N VAL A 150 -4.29 -21.29 -37.91
CA VAL A 150 -2.94 -20.81 -38.24
C VAL A 150 -2.10 -20.87 -36.96
N GLN A 151 -1.02 -21.64 -37.01
CA GLN A 151 -0.12 -21.82 -35.87
C GLN A 151 1.30 -21.44 -36.25
N ASP A 152 1.90 -20.58 -35.44
CA ASP A 152 3.31 -20.19 -35.54
C ASP A 152 4.01 -20.40 -34.20
N GLY A 153 4.72 -21.50 -34.09
CA GLY A 153 5.30 -21.95 -32.83
C GLY A 153 4.22 -22.09 -31.73
N PRO A 154 4.35 -21.36 -30.62
CA PRO A 154 3.39 -21.41 -29.52
C PRO A 154 2.14 -20.54 -29.73
N THR A 155 2.09 -19.72 -30.78
CA THR A 155 0.95 -18.84 -31.10
C THR A 155 0.01 -19.52 -32.06
N MET A 156 -1.27 -19.55 -31.75
CA MET A 156 -2.33 -20.13 -32.56
C MET A 156 -3.46 -19.11 -32.75
N ILE A 157 -3.93 -19.00 -33.98
CA ILE A 157 -5.13 -18.29 -34.35
C ILE A 157 -6.10 -19.31 -34.93
N LEU A 158 -7.30 -19.39 -34.37
CA LEU A 158 -8.36 -20.28 -34.82
C LEU A 158 -9.61 -19.45 -35.18
N LEU A 159 -10.03 -19.55 -36.42
CA LEU A 159 -11.24 -18.92 -36.94
C LEU A 159 -12.30 -20.00 -37.22
N ARG A 160 -13.48 -19.86 -36.68
CA ARG A 160 -14.64 -20.74 -36.93
C ARG A 160 -15.78 -19.98 -37.54
N ASN A 161 -16.46 -20.62 -38.49
CA ASN A 161 -17.59 -20.07 -39.20
C ASN A 161 -17.31 -18.66 -39.74
N GLY A 162 -16.16 -18.52 -40.42
CA GLY A 162 -15.66 -17.27 -40.95
C GLY A 162 -16.22 -16.99 -42.35
N THR A 163 -16.70 -15.76 -42.59
CA THR A 163 -16.96 -15.28 -43.94
C THR A 163 -16.17 -14.01 -44.18
N LEU A 164 -15.52 -13.91 -45.32
CA LEU A 164 -14.79 -12.75 -45.76
C LEU A 164 -15.18 -12.43 -47.21
N SER A 165 -15.78 -11.29 -47.43
CA SER A 165 -16.00 -10.72 -48.76
C SER A 165 -15.18 -9.44 -48.83
N ALA A 166 -14.26 -9.36 -49.78
CA ALA A 166 -13.40 -8.20 -49.95
C ALA A 166 -13.26 -7.84 -51.43
N SER A 167 -13.29 -6.56 -51.75
CA SER A 167 -13.23 -6.04 -53.12
C SER A 167 -12.43 -4.73 -53.17
N GLU A 168 -11.78 -4.46 -54.28
CA GLU A 168 -11.12 -3.18 -54.55
C GLU A 168 -12.12 -2.06 -54.85
N ILE A 169 -13.32 -2.40 -55.35
CA ILE A 169 -14.31 -1.44 -55.86
C ILE A 169 -15.42 -1.22 -54.84
N GLU A 170 -15.91 -2.30 -54.22
CA GLU A 170 -17.05 -2.29 -53.34
C GLU A 170 -16.65 -2.61 -51.90
N ALA A 171 -17.36 -2.07 -50.93
CA ALA A 171 -17.20 -2.47 -49.55
C ALA A 171 -17.64 -3.94 -49.37
N GLY A 172 -16.77 -4.74 -48.80
CA GLY A 172 -17.07 -6.12 -48.44
C GLY A 172 -17.55 -6.25 -47.02
N ARG A 173 -17.67 -7.52 -46.57
CA ARG A 173 -18.11 -7.87 -45.21
C ARG A 173 -17.20 -8.95 -44.63
N PHE A 174 -16.97 -8.86 -43.34
CA PHE A 174 -16.35 -9.89 -42.52
C PHE A 174 -17.32 -10.34 -41.46
N SER A 175 -17.41 -11.64 -41.26
CA SER A 175 -18.05 -12.18 -40.06
C SER A 175 -17.30 -13.43 -39.60
N ALA A 176 -17.31 -13.66 -38.30
CA ALA A 176 -16.79 -14.90 -37.72
C ALA A 176 -17.70 -15.33 -36.55
N GLY A 177 -17.97 -16.61 -36.46
CA GLY A 177 -18.62 -17.20 -35.30
C GLY A 177 -17.72 -17.02 -34.08
N ASP A 178 -16.49 -17.55 -34.19
CA ASP A 178 -15.47 -17.41 -33.16
C ASP A 178 -14.09 -17.14 -33.78
N LEU A 179 -13.36 -16.24 -33.17
CA LEU A 179 -11.94 -15.99 -33.41
C LEU A 179 -11.19 -16.19 -32.10
N MET A 180 -10.43 -17.27 -31.98
CA MET A 180 -9.57 -17.54 -30.82
C MET A 180 -8.13 -17.18 -31.16
N ILE A 181 -7.50 -16.41 -30.30
CA ILE A 181 -6.07 -16.12 -30.32
C ILE A 181 -5.46 -16.71 -29.06
N ALA A 182 -4.52 -17.63 -29.20
CA ALA A 182 -3.82 -18.26 -28.11
C ALA A 182 -2.31 -18.11 -28.29
N SER A 183 -1.65 -17.59 -27.27
CA SER A 183 -0.20 -17.48 -27.17
C SER A 183 0.23 -17.80 -25.72
N PRO A 184 1.51 -17.91 -25.39
CA PRO A 184 1.96 -18.10 -24.00
C PRO A 184 1.48 -17.02 -23.03
N TRP A 185 1.13 -15.84 -23.53
CA TRP A 185 0.79 -14.65 -22.75
C TRP A 185 -0.68 -14.25 -22.82
N LEU A 186 -1.40 -14.72 -23.85
CA LEU A 186 -2.78 -14.29 -24.12
C LEU A 186 -3.58 -15.48 -24.64
N ARG A 187 -4.71 -15.74 -24.04
CA ARG A 187 -5.72 -16.66 -24.57
C ARG A 187 -7.07 -15.96 -24.55
N GLN A 188 -7.51 -15.52 -25.71
CA GLN A 188 -8.74 -14.76 -25.87
C GLN A 188 -9.58 -15.34 -27.00
N THR A 189 -10.89 -15.38 -26.78
CA THR A 189 -11.88 -15.74 -27.80
C THR A 189 -12.84 -14.60 -28.00
N PHE A 190 -13.02 -14.20 -29.25
CA PHE A 190 -13.98 -13.20 -29.66
C PHE A 190 -15.07 -13.92 -30.45
N SER A 191 -16.32 -13.74 -30.06
CA SER A 191 -17.46 -14.41 -30.68
C SER A 191 -18.33 -13.42 -31.44
N GLN A 192 -19.00 -13.91 -32.49
CA GLN A 192 -19.99 -13.17 -33.29
C GLN A 192 -19.47 -11.87 -33.92
N LEU A 193 -18.20 -11.89 -34.34
CA LEU A 193 -17.58 -10.74 -35.00
C LEU A 193 -18.28 -10.42 -36.32
N ARG A 194 -18.53 -9.11 -36.56
CA ARG A 194 -19.07 -8.60 -37.81
C ARG A 194 -18.45 -7.24 -38.10
N GLY A 195 -18.05 -7.02 -39.34
CA GLY A 195 -17.47 -5.76 -39.78
C GLY A 195 -17.48 -5.57 -41.29
N ALA A 196 -17.10 -4.38 -41.72
CA ALA A 196 -16.86 -4.08 -43.12
C ALA A 196 -15.42 -4.43 -43.53
N THR A 197 -15.23 -4.77 -44.80
CA THR A 197 -13.89 -5.02 -45.35
C THR A 197 -13.65 -4.16 -46.56
N ARG A 198 -12.38 -3.83 -46.79
CA ARG A 198 -11.89 -3.20 -48.01
C ARG A 198 -10.58 -3.84 -48.40
N TRP A 199 -10.47 -4.16 -49.68
CA TRP A 199 -9.29 -4.72 -50.28
C TRP A 199 -8.60 -3.68 -51.17
N ASP A 200 -7.33 -3.52 -51.06
CA ASP A 200 -6.52 -2.65 -51.91
C ASP A 200 -5.20 -3.40 -52.20
N ALA A 201 -5.18 -4.07 -53.34
CA ALA A 201 -4.03 -4.81 -53.93
C ALA A 201 -3.12 -5.57 -52.94
N ASN A 202 -2.67 -4.99 -51.89
CA ASN A 202 -1.76 -5.58 -50.89
C ASN A 202 -2.20 -5.31 -49.46
N ARG A 203 -3.37 -4.68 -49.29
CA ARG A 203 -3.84 -4.25 -47.97
C ARG A 203 -5.30 -4.69 -47.79
N LEU A 204 -5.54 -5.40 -46.68
CA LEU A 204 -6.88 -5.71 -46.21
C LEU A 204 -7.21 -4.83 -45.00
N THR A 205 -8.26 -4.03 -45.14
CA THR A 205 -8.78 -3.22 -44.04
C THR A 205 -10.08 -3.82 -43.54
N LEU A 206 -10.17 -4.04 -42.24
CA LEU A 206 -11.37 -4.40 -41.48
C LEU A 206 -11.83 -3.15 -40.75
N ALA A 207 -13.14 -2.92 -40.70
CA ALA A 207 -13.71 -1.74 -40.03
C ALA A 207 -14.98 -2.08 -39.28
N GLY A 208 -15.22 -1.40 -38.17
CA GLY A 208 -16.44 -1.50 -37.39
C GLY A 208 -16.62 -2.87 -36.72
N LEU A 209 -15.57 -3.43 -36.13
CA LEU A 209 -15.63 -4.72 -35.44
C LEU A 209 -15.75 -4.50 -33.92
N THR A 210 -16.88 -4.91 -33.35
CA THR A 210 -17.03 -5.02 -31.90
C THR A 210 -16.39 -6.31 -31.43
N LEU A 211 -15.26 -6.22 -30.72
CA LEU A 211 -14.53 -7.37 -30.18
C LEU A 211 -15.11 -7.85 -28.85
N ALA A 212 -15.46 -6.91 -27.99
CA ALA A 212 -16.10 -7.16 -26.70
C ALA A 212 -16.83 -5.89 -26.25
N ARG A 213 -17.57 -5.97 -25.17
CA ARG A 213 -18.24 -4.80 -24.57
C ARG A 213 -17.20 -3.72 -24.21
N GLY A 214 -17.30 -2.54 -24.83
CA GLY A 214 -16.37 -1.44 -24.62
C GLY A 214 -15.01 -1.61 -25.34
N LEU A 215 -14.92 -2.55 -26.28
CA LEU A 215 -13.74 -2.77 -27.11
C LEU A 215 -14.16 -2.87 -28.57
N ASP A 216 -14.14 -1.75 -29.28
CA ASP A 216 -14.57 -1.63 -30.66
C ASP A 216 -13.37 -1.29 -31.55
N LEU A 217 -13.11 -2.11 -32.55
CA LEU A 217 -12.07 -1.86 -33.55
C LEU A 217 -12.65 -0.98 -34.63
N GLU A 218 -12.35 0.31 -34.61
CA GLU A 218 -12.78 1.25 -35.67
C GLU A 218 -12.21 0.84 -37.02
N SER A 219 -10.90 0.53 -37.03
CA SER A 219 -10.24 0.02 -38.24
C SER A 219 -9.00 -0.81 -37.91
N ALA A 220 -8.77 -1.84 -38.71
CA ALA A 220 -7.51 -2.60 -38.73
C ALA A 220 -7.07 -2.84 -40.17
N SER A 221 -5.89 -2.39 -40.52
CA SER A 221 -5.34 -2.47 -41.87
C SER A 221 -4.11 -3.36 -41.87
N ILE A 222 -4.24 -4.52 -42.54
CA ILE A 222 -3.18 -5.50 -42.67
C ILE A 222 -2.44 -5.27 -43.99
N ASP A 223 -1.14 -4.98 -43.93
CA ASP A 223 -0.28 -4.72 -45.09
C ASP A 223 0.53 -5.97 -45.43
N PHE A 224 0.25 -6.57 -46.57
CA PHE A 224 0.92 -7.74 -47.13
C PHE A 224 1.98 -7.35 -48.17
N SER A 225 2.22 -6.08 -48.45
CA SER A 225 3.12 -5.62 -49.53
C SER A 225 4.53 -6.20 -49.38
N ARG A 226 4.98 -6.44 -48.17
CA ARG A 226 6.32 -6.94 -47.85
C ARG A 226 6.35 -8.40 -47.42
N LEU A 227 5.27 -9.16 -47.64
CA LEU A 227 5.19 -10.58 -47.23
C LEU A 227 6.29 -11.44 -47.88
N GLY A 228 6.65 -11.15 -49.14
CA GLY A 228 7.78 -11.80 -49.79
C GLY A 228 9.17 -11.49 -49.21
N SER A 229 9.28 -10.48 -48.36
CA SER A 229 10.43 -10.17 -47.50
C SER A 229 10.26 -10.63 -46.08
N GLN A 230 9.32 -11.54 -45.85
CA GLN A 230 8.99 -12.13 -44.55
C GLN A 230 8.55 -11.07 -43.52
N ARG A 231 7.89 -10.00 -43.98
CA ARG A 231 7.38 -8.93 -43.11
C ARG A 231 5.91 -8.68 -43.36
N ILE A 232 5.15 -8.58 -42.29
CA ILE A 232 3.74 -8.15 -42.28
C ILE A 232 3.58 -6.93 -41.38
N GLY A 233 2.67 -6.04 -41.77
CA GLY A 233 2.30 -4.85 -40.97
C GLY A 233 0.81 -4.87 -40.63
N LEU A 234 0.48 -4.40 -39.43
CA LEU A 234 -0.88 -4.14 -38.98
C LEU A 234 -0.92 -2.73 -38.43
N GLN A 235 -1.83 -1.92 -38.91
CA GLN A 235 -2.17 -0.61 -38.36
C GLN A 235 -3.59 -0.70 -37.82
N PHE A 236 -3.86 -0.22 -36.62
CA PHE A 236 -5.17 -0.28 -36.02
C PHE A 236 -5.55 1.00 -35.29
N ASP A 237 -6.84 1.24 -35.23
CA ASP A 237 -7.51 2.28 -34.45
C ASP A 237 -8.69 1.62 -33.73
N ALA A 238 -8.77 1.76 -32.41
CA ALA A 238 -9.77 1.11 -31.60
C ALA A 238 -10.31 2.03 -30.51
N ASP A 239 -11.62 1.97 -30.29
CA ASP A 239 -12.25 2.53 -29.10
C ASP A 239 -12.16 1.50 -27.97
N VAL A 240 -11.58 1.91 -26.86
CA VAL A 240 -11.29 1.03 -25.74
C VAL A 240 -11.75 1.69 -24.44
N PHE A 241 -12.80 1.15 -23.84
CA PHE A 241 -13.30 1.59 -22.51
C PHE A 241 -13.51 3.11 -22.41
N GLY A 242 -14.10 3.70 -23.43
CA GLY A 242 -14.41 5.13 -23.51
C GLY A 242 -13.27 6.01 -24.04
N GLY A 243 -12.08 5.45 -24.23
CA GLY A 243 -10.93 6.12 -24.85
C GLY A 243 -10.55 5.50 -26.19
N LYS A 244 -9.38 5.88 -26.68
CA LYS A 244 -8.86 5.43 -27.98
C LYS A 244 -7.47 4.83 -27.87
N ILE A 245 -7.23 3.75 -28.63
CA ILE A 245 -5.89 3.19 -28.85
C ILE A 245 -5.61 3.17 -30.34
N ARG A 246 -4.49 3.76 -30.73
CA ARG A 246 -3.97 3.72 -32.10
C ARG A 246 -2.60 3.11 -32.10
N GLY A 247 -2.32 2.26 -33.06
CA GLY A 247 -1.01 1.65 -33.12
C GLY A 247 -0.67 1.02 -34.45
N ASN A 248 0.61 0.68 -34.54
CA ASN A 248 1.13 -0.12 -35.62
C ASN A 248 1.94 -1.29 -35.04
N ILE A 249 1.76 -2.44 -35.65
CA ILE A 249 2.48 -3.66 -35.36
C ILE A 249 3.13 -4.12 -36.64
N SER A 250 4.41 -4.42 -36.61
CA SER A 250 5.05 -5.13 -37.72
C SER A 250 5.83 -6.34 -37.20
N HIS A 251 5.71 -7.44 -37.89
CA HIS A 251 6.42 -8.67 -37.58
C HIS A 251 7.31 -9.08 -38.74
N GLU A 252 8.52 -9.48 -38.40
CA GLU A 252 9.54 -9.93 -39.36
C GLU A 252 10.08 -11.29 -38.92
N TRP A 253 9.96 -12.29 -39.81
CA TRP A 253 10.27 -13.69 -39.48
C TRP A 253 11.73 -14.09 -39.64
N HIS A 254 12.55 -13.25 -40.24
CA HIS A 254 13.96 -13.55 -40.58
C HIS A 254 14.96 -12.54 -40.01
N SER A 255 14.54 -11.71 -39.09
CA SER A 255 15.45 -10.81 -38.40
C SER A 255 16.13 -11.53 -37.23
N SER A 256 17.44 -11.50 -37.21
CA SER A 256 18.22 -12.07 -36.10
C SER A 256 18.08 -11.25 -34.81
N HIS A 257 17.58 -10.00 -34.89
CA HIS A 257 17.57 -9.09 -33.75
C HIS A 257 16.17 -8.57 -33.39
N TYR A 258 15.27 -8.39 -34.36
CA TYR A 258 13.98 -7.74 -34.11
C TYR A 258 12.85 -8.43 -34.88
N ASN A 259 12.10 -9.27 -34.20
CA ASN A 259 10.96 -9.96 -34.82
C ASN A 259 9.69 -9.10 -34.78
N TRP A 260 9.50 -8.37 -33.70
CA TRP A 260 8.34 -7.51 -33.50
C TRP A 260 8.76 -6.05 -33.40
N ASN A 261 7.99 -5.18 -34.02
CA ASN A 261 8.06 -3.73 -33.82
C ASN A 261 6.63 -3.23 -33.62
N ILE A 262 6.35 -2.76 -32.42
CA ILE A 262 5.04 -2.29 -31.98
C ILE A 262 5.21 -0.85 -31.54
N ALA A 263 4.34 0.03 -31.98
CA ALA A 263 4.27 1.38 -31.47
C ALA A 263 2.80 1.81 -31.41
N GLY A 264 2.44 2.54 -30.40
CA GLY A 264 1.06 2.99 -30.25
C GLY A 264 0.91 4.09 -29.22
N ALA A 265 -0.28 4.66 -29.23
CA ALA A 265 -0.72 5.65 -28.25
C ALA A 265 -2.13 5.31 -27.80
N ALA A 266 -2.40 5.61 -26.54
CA ALA A 266 -3.71 5.48 -25.93
C ALA A 266 -4.11 6.81 -25.29
N THR A 267 -5.39 7.14 -25.34
CA THR A 267 -5.94 8.36 -24.75
C THR A 267 -7.28 8.10 -24.10
N ASP A 268 -7.49 8.69 -22.93
CA ASP A 268 -8.74 8.77 -22.18
C ASP A 268 -9.41 7.42 -21.86
N ILE A 269 -8.59 6.38 -21.61
CA ILE A 269 -9.09 5.04 -21.27
C ILE A 269 -9.55 5.02 -19.82
N SER A 270 -10.81 4.60 -19.59
CA SER A 270 -11.38 4.46 -18.25
C SER A 270 -10.83 3.23 -17.52
N LEU A 271 -10.15 3.45 -16.40
CA LEU A 271 -9.68 2.37 -15.53
C LEU A 271 -10.84 1.61 -14.87
N ALA A 272 -11.96 2.29 -14.58
CA ALA A 272 -13.13 1.67 -13.99
C ALA A 272 -13.74 0.64 -14.93
N GLN A 273 -13.98 1.01 -16.20
CA GLN A 273 -14.50 0.09 -17.19
C GLN A 273 -13.52 -1.04 -17.52
N THR A 274 -12.22 -0.71 -17.56
CA THR A 274 -11.18 -1.71 -17.77
C THR A 274 -11.18 -2.76 -16.66
N SER A 275 -11.24 -2.35 -15.39
CA SER A 275 -11.23 -3.25 -14.25
C SER A 275 -12.48 -4.14 -14.20
N GLU A 276 -13.65 -3.60 -14.57
CA GLU A 276 -14.92 -4.34 -14.66
C GLU A 276 -14.86 -5.44 -15.72
N VAL A 277 -14.38 -5.11 -16.92
CA VAL A 277 -14.35 -6.07 -18.05
C VAL A 277 -13.29 -7.15 -17.85
N ILE A 278 -12.14 -6.83 -17.24
CA ILE A 278 -11.11 -7.80 -16.93
C ILE A 278 -11.49 -8.67 -15.71
N GLY A 279 -12.54 -8.28 -14.98
CA GLY A 279 -13.03 -9.04 -13.82
C GLY A 279 -12.11 -8.93 -12.61
N LEU A 280 -11.44 -7.79 -12.43
CA LEU A 280 -10.65 -7.53 -11.24
C LEU A 280 -11.57 -7.39 -10.02
N THR A 281 -11.20 -8.02 -8.93
CA THR A 281 -11.94 -7.93 -7.65
C THR A 281 -11.87 -6.54 -7.03
N ASP A 282 -10.78 -5.82 -7.28
CA ASP A 282 -10.59 -4.44 -6.85
C ASP A 282 -11.03 -3.47 -7.96
N HIS A 283 -11.88 -2.51 -7.61
CA HIS A 283 -12.30 -1.46 -8.51
C HIS A 283 -11.29 -0.31 -8.51
N PHE A 284 -10.78 -0.01 -9.70
CA PHE A 284 -9.92 1.14 -9.94
C PHE A 284 -10.71 2.22 -10.63
N GLY A 285 -10.56 3.47 -10.19
CA GLY A 285 -11.10 4.63 -10.89
C GLY A 285 -10.00 5.47 -11.52
N GLY A 286 -10.39 6.40 -12.38
CA GLY A 286 -9.48 7.30 -13.10
C GLY A 286 -9.42 7.04 -14.60
N LEU A 287 -8.64 7.86 -15.29
CA LEU A 287 -8.45 7.82 -16.73
C LEU A 287 -6.97 7.67 -17.04
N ILE A 288 -6.60 6.78 -17.94
CA ILE A 288 -5.33 6.86 -18.66
C ILE A 288 -5.50 7.99 -19.67
N HIS A 289 -5.12 9.21 -19.27
CA HIS A 289 -5.32 10.40 -20.08
C HIS A 289 -4.46 10.37 -21.34
N ALA A 290 -3.21 9.97 -21.22
CA ALA A 290 -2.31 9.77 -22.34
C ALA A 290 -1.32 8.63 -22.05
N SER A 291 -1.07 7.81 -23.05
CA SER A 291 -0.03 6.80 -22.98
C SER A 291 0.61 6.61 -24.35
N ASN A 292 1.95 6.49 -24.38
CA ASN A 292 2.71 6.13 -25.56
C ASN A 292 3.55 4.90 -25.24
N PHE A 293 3.55 3.93 -26.12
CA PHE A 293 4.33 2.71 -25.94
C PHE A 293 5.02 2.29 -27.22
N THR A 294 6.21 1.78 -27.07
CA THR A 294 6.99 1.17 -28.15
C THR A 294 7.59 -0.14 -27.66
N PHE A 295 7.67 -1.10 -28.55
CA PHE A 295 8.31 -2.38 -28.29
C PHE A 295 9.02 -2.83 -29.57
N ARG A 296 10.26 -3.30 -29.44
CA ARG A 296 11.02 -3.83 -30.54
C ARG A 296 11.90 -4.98 -30.05
N GLY A 297 11.77 -6.13 -30.67
CA GLY A 297 12.59 -7.29 -30.30
C GLY A 297 11.96 -8.63 -30.57
N ASN A 298 12.65 -9.64 -30.11
CA ASN A 298 12.21 -11.03 -30.14
C ASN A 298 11.75 -11.44 -28.73
N LEU A 299 10.51 -11.86 -28.61
CA LEU A 299 9.95 -12.35 -27.32
C LEU A 299 10.66 -13.61 -26.80
N GLY A 300 11.31 -14.37 -27.68
CA GLY A 300 12.15 -15.52 -27.31
C GLY A 300 13.57 -15.15 -26.87
N GLU A 301 14.01 -13.90 -27.13
CA GLU A 301 15.35 -13.40 -26.82
C GLU A 301 15.26 -12.08 -26.02
N PRO A 302 14.84 -12.13 -24.77
CA PRO A 302 14.56 -10.93 -23.97
C PRO A 302 15.77 -9.99 -23.83
N ALA A 303 16.98 -10.52 -23.99
CA ALA A 303 18.21 -9.74 -23.94
C ALA A 303 18.29 -8.64 -25.02
N GLN A 304 17.62 -8.85 -26.15
CA GLN A 304 17.66 -7.94 -27.30
C GLN A 304 16.39 -7.08 -27.42
N VAL A 305 15.49 -7.19 -26.45
CA VAL A 305 14.25 -6.40 -26.44
C VAL A 305 14.54 -4.96 -26.07
N THR A 306 13.93 -4.05 -26.82
CA THR A 306 13.83 -2.64 -26.45
C THR A 306 12.36 -2.27 -26.33
N ALA A 307 12.01 -1.55 -25.26
CA ALA A 307 10.66 -1.06 -25.06
C ALA A 307 10.71 0.31 -24.39
N ALA A 308 9.68 1.10 -24.61
CA ALA A 308 9.47 2.33 -23.88
C ALA A 308 7.97 2.49 -23.61
N LEU A 309 7.66 2.98 -22.42
CA LEU A 309 6.33 3.33 -21.99
C LEU A 309 6.35 4.69 -21.33
N TRP A 310 5.47 5.54 -21.75
CA TRP A 310 5.11 6.75 -21.04
C TRP A 310 3.61 6.77 -20.85
N THR A 311 3.14 7.01 -19.65
CA THR A 311 1.71 7.05 -19.35
C THR A 311 1.40 8.09 -18.29
N GLU A 312 0.25 8.74 -18.44
CA GLU A 312 -0.32 9.67 -17.51
C GLU A 312 -1.72 9.17 -17.12
N ILE A 313 -1.93 9.00 -15.83
CA ILE A 313 -3.22 8.60 -15.25
C ILE A 313 -3.72 9.79 -14.42
N THR A 314 -4.97 10.20 -14.64
CA THR A 314 -5.60 11.29 -13.90
C THR A 314 -6.78 10.78 -13.08
N GLY A 315 -7.01 11.40 -11.91
CA GLY A 315 -8.12 11.05 -11.04
C GLY A 315 -8.10 9.60 -10.55
N PHE A 316 -6.90 9.06 -10.31
CA PHE A 316 -6.74 7.68 -9.86
C PHE A 316 -7.40 7.45 -8.50
N THR A 317 -8.19 6.38 -8.40
CA THR A 317 -8.77 5.92 -7.13
C THR A 317 -8.64 4.40 -7.02
N TRP A 318 -8.29 3.94 -5.85
CA TRP A 318 -8.21 2.52 -5.51
C TRP A 318 -8.60 2.32 -4.05
N ARG A 319 -9.75 1.68 -3.80
CA ARG A 319 -10.36 1.63 -2.46
C ARG A 319 -10.53 3.06 -1.92
N ASN A 320 -9.92 3.39 -0.78
CA ASN A 320 -9.96 4.74 -0.18
C ASN A 320 -8.74 5.60 -0.55
N ARG A 321 -7.92 5.17 -1.51
CA ARG A 321 -6.69 5.85 -1.93
C ARG A 321 -6.95 6.66 -3.17
N THR A 322 -6.50 7.91 -3.18
CA THR A 322 -6.71 8.83 -4.31
C THR A 322 -5.41 9.50 -4.71
N ALA A 323 -5.18 9.64 -6.00
CA ALA A 323 -4.11 10.47 -6.56
C ALA A 323 -4.66 11.29 -7.73
N GLU A 324 -4.33 12.57 -7.81
CA GLU A 324 -4.79 13.44 -8.89
C GLU A 324 -4.11 13.09 -10.22
N ALA A 325 -2.82 12.79 -10.16
CA ALA A 325 -2.04 12.40 -11.32
C ALA A 325 -0.98 11.36 -10.94
N ILE A 326 -0.80 10.38 -11.82
CA ILE A 326 0.31 9.43 -11.80
C ILE A 326 0.95 9.48 -13.18
N MET A 327 2.24 9.82 -13.25
CA MET A 327 3.01 9.80 -14.49
C MET A 327 4.10 8.73 -14.37
N LEU A 328 4.18 7.87 -15.37
CA LEU A 328 5.19 6.81 -15.46
C LEU A 328 5.91 6.91 -16.79
N GLY A 329 7.22 7.10 -16.73
CA GLY A 329 8.12 6.99 -17.86
C GLY A 329 9.14 5.87 -17.62
N ALA A 330 9.15 4.86 -18.47
CA ALA A 330 10.07 3.73 -18.38
C ALA A 330 10.55 3.28 -19.74
N SER A 331 11.79 2.82 -19.82
CA SER A 331 12.35 2.21 -21.02
C SER A 331 13.13 0.94 -20.68
N LEU A 332 13.11 -0.01 -21.59
CA LEU A 332 13.84 -1.26 -21.50
C LEU A 332 14.87 -1.30 -22.62
N TYR A 333 16.13 -1.50 -22.28
CA TYR A 333 17.23 -1.67 -23.21
C TYR A 333 18.31 -2.57 -22.59
N ASN A 334 18.84 -3.52 -23.33
CA ASN A 334 19.88 -4.44 -22.88
C ASN A 334 19.60 -5.10 -21.50
N GLN A 335 18.40 -5.61 -21.32
CA GLN A 335 17.94 -6.21 -20.04
C GLN A 335 17.90 -5.23 -18.85
N GLN A 336 18.01 -3.95 -19.09
CA GLN A 336 17.87 -2.92 -18.08
C GLN A 336 16.58 -2.14 -18.31
N ILE A 337 15.73 -2.07 -17.32
CA ILE A 337 14.67 -1.08 -17.26
C ILE A 337 15.24 0.18 -16.65
N GLN A 338 15.12 1.26 -17.37
CA GLN A 338 15.34 2.60 -16.84
C GLN A 338 13.97 3.19 -16.51
N LEU A 339 13.71 3.39 -15.25
CA LEU A 339 12.59 4.18 -14.74
C LEU A 339 13.04 5.65 -14.80
N GLN A 340 12.64 6.34 -15.85
CA GLN A 340 12.96 7.75 -16.01
C GLN A 340 12.26 8.58 -14.95
N GLN A 341 11.00 8.26 -14.69
CA GLN A 341 10.20 8.91 -13.68
C GLN A 341 8.96 8.07 -13.34
N LEU A 342 8.71 7.89 -12.05
CA LEU A 342 7.38 7.63 -11.51
C LEU A 342 7.02 8.84 -10.64
N TYR A 343 6.03 9.60 -11.05
CA TYR A 343 5.55 10.78 -10.34
C TYR A 343 4.13 10.56 -9.88
N ILE A 344 3.87 10.77 -8.60
CA ILE A 344 2.53 10.67 -8.01
C ILE A 344 2.21 12.02 -7.37
N LYS A 345 1.09 12.61 -7.75
CA LYS A 345 0.55 13.83 -7.16
C LYS A 345 -0.74 13.53 -6.42
N GLN A 346 -0.78 13.94 -5.16
CA GLN A 346 -1.96 13.87 -4.32
C GLN A 346 -2.19 15.24 -3.67
N LYS A 347 -3.13 16.02 -4.16
CA LYS A 347 -3.36 17.40 -3.71
C LYS A 347 -2.05 18.20 -3.75
N THR A 348 -1.54 18.59 -2.58
CA THR A 348 -0.27 19.33 -2.42
C THR A 348 0.94 18.43 -2.25
N ASN A 349 0.73 17.11 -2.14
CA ASN A 349 1.80 16.13 -1.94
C ASN A 349 2.33 15.61 -3.27
N GLN A 350 3.63 15.37 -3.33
CA GLN A 350 4.32 14.88 -4.52
C GLN A 350 5.32 13.79 -4.13
N LEU A 351 5.34 12.73 -4.90
CA LEU A 351 6.33 11.65 -4.80
C LEU A 351 6.95 11.44 -6.17
N THR A 352 8.26 11.41 -6.23
CA THR A 352 9.03 11.11 -7.44
C THR A 352 9.97 9.96 -7.16
N LEU A 353 10.00 8.98 -8.05
CA LEU A 353 10.94 7.87 -8.06
C LEU A 353 11.55 7.75 -9.44
N SER A 354 12.87 7.64 -9.52
CA SER A 354 13.60 7.36 -10.75
C SER A 354 14.67 6.30 -10.50
N GLY A 355 15.15 5.64 -11.55
CA GLY A 355 16.18 4.63 -11.33
C GLY A 355 16.31 3.63 -12.46
N GLN A 356 17.04 2.58 -12.19
CA GLN A 356 17.28 1.50 -13.14
C GLN A 356 17.15 0.13 -12.46
N ALA A 357 16.62 -0.83 -13.21
CA ALA A 357 16.51 -2.21 -12.78
C ALA A 357 17.14 -3.13 -13.83
N SER A 358 17.95 -4.08 -13.39
CA SER A 358 18.52 -5.11 -14.25
C SER A 358 17.79 -6.43 -14.07
N PHE A 359 17.51 -7.09 -15.20
CA PHE A 359 16.92 -8.41 -15.21
C PHE A 359 17.96 -9.48 -15.45
N SER A 360 17.78 -10.60 -14.80
CA SER A 360 18.52 -11.81 -15.15
C SER A 360 18.04 -12.37 -16.50
N SER A 361 18.90 -13.06 -17.20
CA SER A 361 18.53 -13.81 -18.41
C SER A 361 17.51 -14.93 -18.15
N LYS A 362 17.31 -15.31 -16.90
CA LYS A 362 16.35 -16.35 -16.48
C LYS A 362 14.99 -15.72 -16.21
N SER A 363 13.96 -16.18 -16.89
CA SER A 363 12.58 -15.68 -16.75
C SER A 363 12.03 -15.78 -15.32
N SER A 364 12.48 -16.77 -14.54
CA SER A 364 12.08 -16.97 -13.14
C SER A 364 12.54 -15.83 -12.21
N GLU A 365 13.56 -15.09 -12.59
CA GLU A 365 14.12 -13.98 -11.80
C GLU A 365 13.55 -12.60 -12.18
N TRP A 366 12.70 -12.54 -13.21
CA TRP A 366 12.09 -11.27 -13.67
C TRP A 366 11.20 -10.59 -12.64
N LEU A 367 10.61 -11.36 -11.72
CA LEU A 367 9.80 -10.83 -10.61
C LEU A 367 10.64 -10.25 -9.45
N SER A 368 11.96 -10.30 -9.56
CA SER A 368 12.87 -9.82 -8.52
C SER A 368 14.08 -9.11 -9.13
N PRO A 369 13.86 -8.03 -9.92
CA PRO A 369 14.94 -7.32 -10.57
C PRO A 369 15.83 -6.63 -9.52
N ALA A 370 17.12 -6.51 -9.82
CA ALA A 370 17.99 -5.64 -9.06
C ALA A 370 17.70 -4.18 -9.46
N PHE A 371 17.03 -3.45 -8.57
CA PHE A 371 16.69 -2.04 -8.76
C PHE A 371 17.69 -1.14 -8.04
N ARG A 372 18.00 0.00 -8.62
CA ARG A 372 18.71 1.12 -7.99
C ARG A 372 18.07 2.40 -8.47
N GLY A 373 17.69 3.27 -7.56
CA GLY A 373 17.03 4.53 -7.91
C GLY A 373 16.99 5.52 -6.79
N ASP A 374 16.56 6.73 -7.12
CA ASP A 374 16.42 7.85 -6.21
C ASP A 374 14.94 8.11 -5.94
N ILE A 375 14.63 8.40 -4.69
CA ILE A 375 13.30 8.79 -4.23
C ILE A 375 13.33 10.21 -3.69
N SER A 376 12.35 11.00 -4.05
CA SER A 376 12.08 12.31 -3.48
C SER A 376 10.59 12.46 -3.24
N ALA A 377 10.19 12.80 -2.02
CA ALA A 377 8.81 13.05 -1.67
C ALA A 377 8.69 14.36 -0.92
N THR A 378 7.89 15.28 -1.46
CA THR A 378 7.51 16.53 -0.81
C THR A 378 6.07 16.39 -0.32
N ILE A 379 5.90 16.24 0.97
CA ILE A 379 4.62 16.02 1.62
C ILE A 379 4.25 17.28 2.37
N ASN A 380 3.35 18.07 1.83
CA ASN A 380 2.86 19.30 2.47
C ASN A 380 1.72 19.05 3.46
N ASN A 381 1.05 17.92 3.33
CA ASN A 381 0.03 17.45 4.26
C ASN A 381 0.20 15.96 4.51
N LEU A 382 0.81 15.63 5.65
CA LEU A 382 1.09 14.25 6.04
C LEU A 382 -0.20 13.43 6.27
N GLY A 383 -1.25 14.04 6.80
CA GLY A 383 -2.54 13.37 7.02
C GLY A 383 -3.17 12.87 5.72
N ASP A 384 -3.16 13.67 4.66
CA ASP A 384 -3.63 13.23 3.35
C ASP A 384 -2.71 12.13 2.77
N PHE A 385 -1.39 12.26 2.92
CA PHE A 385 -0.43 11.30 2.38
C PHE A 385 -0.56 9.92 3.01
N THR A 386 -0.76 9.85 4.32
CA THR A 386 -0.90 8.58 5.04
C THR A 386 -2.11 7.76 4.60
N THR A 387 -3.13 8.40 4.02
CA THR A 387 -4.29 7.69 3.43
C THR A 387 -3.90 6.80 2.26
N LEU A 388 -2.82 7.10 1.54
CA LEU A 388 -2.29 6.23 0.48
C LEU A 388 -1.84 4.86 1.01
N PHE A 389 -1.51 4.78 2.29
CA PHE A 389 -1.08 3.55 2.97
C PHE A 389 -2.18 2.97 3.88
N GLY A 390 -3.39 3.56 3.86
CA GLY A 390 -4.53 3.07 4.64
C GLY A 390 -4.52 3.50 6.11
N ALA A 391 -3.67 4.46 6.50
CA ALA A 391 -3.67 5.02 7.84
C ALA A 391 -4.75 6.11 8.02
N ASN A 392 -5.18 6.32 9.27
CA ASN A 392 -6.14 7.38 9.58
C ASN A 392 -5.49 8.75 9.47
N SER A 393 -6.08 9.66 8.70
CA SER A 393 -5.56 11.02 8.49
C SER A 393 -5.52 11.87 9.75
N GLY A 394 -6.34 11.56 10.76
CA GLY A 394 -6.45 12.36 12.00
C GLY A 394 -5.28 12.21 12.97
N ASP A 395 -4.47 11.15 12.85
CA ASP A 395 -3.34 10.90 13.74
C ASP A 395 -2.03 11.54 13.25
N PHE A 396 -2.03 12.07 12.02
CA PHE A 396 -0.85 12.62 11.39
C PHE A 396 -1.15 13.96 10.73
N ALA A 397 -0.28 14.94 10.91
CA ALA A 397 -0.32 16.22 10.22
C ALA A 397 1.08 16.81 10.08
N GLY A 398 1.21 17.89 9.28
CA GLY A 398 2.46 18.61 9.07
C GLY A 398 3.10 18.33 7.72
N LYS A 399 4.33 18.79 7.58
CA LYS A 399 5.11 18.70 6.34
C LYS A 399 6.27 17.74 6.50
N LEU A 400 6.56 16.99 5.45
CA LEU A 400 7.67 16.06 5.41
C LEU A 400 8.38 16.12 4.05
N LEU A 401 9.68 16.17 4.07
CA LEU A 401 10.56 15.99 2.93
C LEU A 401 11.30 14.66 3.11
N VAL A 402 11.25 13.80 2.10
CA VAL A 402 11.99 12.54 2.09
C VAL A 402 12.83 12.50 0.83
N GLU A 403 14.13 12.31 0.99
CA GLU A 403 15.06 12.18 -0.12
C GLU A 403 16.00 11.01 0.13
N GLY A 404 16.41 10.34 -0.93
CA GLY A 404 17.39 9.28 -0.79
C GLY A 404 17.52 8.37 -1.99
N ALA A 405 18.36 7.37 -1.84
CA ALA A 405 18.60 6.34 -2.83
C ALA A 405 18.12 4.98 -2.31
N LEU A 406 17.39 4.27 -3.14
CA LEU A 406 16.90 2.93 -2.87
C LEU A 406 17.56 1.93 -3.79
N ASN A 407 17.85 0.75 -3.30
CA ASN A 407 18.28 -0.37 -4.11
C ASN A 407 17.62 -1.66 -3.66
N THR A 408 17.42 -2.58 -4.59
CA THR A 408 16.94 -3.93 -4.29
C THR A 408 17.89 -4.95 -4.89
N ARG A 409 18.21 -5.98 -4.13
CA ARG A 409 18.97 -7.13 -4.60
C ARG A 409 18.41 -8.39 -3.97
N ALA A 410 18.09 -9.39 -4.79
CA ALA A 410 17.52 -10.66 -4.34
C ALA A 410 16.31 -10.51 -3.40
N ARG A 411 15.39 -9.61 -3.71
CA ARG A 411 14.19 -9.23 -2.93
C ARG A 411 14.48 -8.52 -1.60
N GLN A 412 15.70 -8.13 -1.37
CA GLN A 412 16.08 -7.36 -0.19
C GLN A 412 16.16 -5.88 -0.56
N LEU A 413 15.53 -5.04 0.27
CA LEU A 413 15.55 -3.58 0.12
C LEU A 413 16.80 -3.03 0.82
N GLY A 414 17.51 -2.15 0.14
CA GLY A 414 18.62 -1.40 0.69
C GLY A 414 18.57 0.06 0.27
N GLY A 415 19.43 0.88 0.83
CA GLY A 415 19.54 2.30 0.47
C GLY A 415 19.67 3.22 1.66
N ASN A 416 19.68 4.50 1.39
CA ASN A 416 19.75 5.56 2.39
C ASN A 416 18.61 6.54 2.17
N LEU A 417 18.00 7.00 3.26
CA LEU A 417 16.93 7.98 3.26
C LEU A 417 17.25 9.09 4.25
N THR A 418 17.03 10.31 3.84
CA THR A 418 16.99 11.49 4.70
C THR A 418 15.55 11.95 4.81
N ILE A 419 15.08 12.16 6.00
CA ILE A 419 13.73 12.61 6.31
C ILE A 419 13.81 13.91 7.09
N GLU A 420 13.17 14.94 6.60
CA GLU A 420 13.03 16.23 7.27
C GLU A 420 11.56 16.58 7.44
N GLY A 421 11.17 16.91 8.65
CA GLY A 421 9.79 17.24 8.98
C GLY A 421 9.65 18.55 9.72
N THR A 422 8.57 19.27 9.48
CA THR A 422 8.26 20.51 10.17
C THR A 422 6.78 20.59 10.56
N THR A 423 6.50 21.16 11.74
CA THR A 423 5.14 21.31 12.27
C THR A 423 4.35 20.01 12.24
N LEU A 424 4.98 18.93 12.69
CA LEU A 424 4.39 17.60 12.65
C LEU A 424 3.44 17.40 13.82
N ILE A 425 2.37 16.63 13.56
CA ILE A 425 1.58 15.99 14.60
C ILE A 425 1.70 14.49 14.35
N LEU A 426 2.27 13.77 15.30
CA LEU A 426 2.40 12.31 15.26
C LEU A 426 1.70 11.74 16.50
N PHE A 427 0.68 10.91 16.28
CA PHE A 427 -0.10 10.32 17.37
C PHE A 427 -0.58 11.37 18.42
N LYS A 428 -1.14 12.49 17.93
CA LYS A 428 -1.62 13.64 18.71
C LYS A 428 -0.52 14.46 19.41
N THR A 429 0.75 14.12 19.24
CA THR A 429 1.88 14.87 19.78
C THR A 429 2.42 15.85 18.75
N ALA A 430 2.47 17.14 19.10
CA ALA A 430 3.04 18.16 18.24
C ALA A 430 4.58 18.13 18.32
N ILE A 431 5.24 18.17 17.18
CA ILE A 431 6.70 18.18 17.00
C ILE A 431 7.03 19.30 16.03
N ASP A 432 7.92 20.20 16.41
CA ASP A 432 8.27 21.37 15.59
C ASP A 432 9.16 20.98 14.41
N SER A 433 10.16 20.12 14.68
CA SER A 433 11.03 19.60 13.64
C SER A 433 11.45 18.14 13.89
N LEU A 434 11.62 17.41 12.80
CA LEU A 434 12.14 16.06 12.75
C LEU A 434 13.23 16.02 11.69
N SER A 435 14.39 15.46 12.01
CA SER A 435 15.42 15.10 11.05
C SER A 435 15.86 13.67 11.31
N ALA A 436 15.86 12.83 10.30
CA ALA A 436 16.32 11.46 10.42
C ALA A 436 17.14 11.02 9.21
N LYS A 437 18.23 10.31 9.48
CA LYS A 437 19.02 9.61 8.46
C LYS A 437 18.91 8.12 8.69
N LEU A 438 18.42 7.45 7.68
CA LEU A 438 18.11 6.03 7.70
C LEU A 438 18.97 5.31 6.67
N ASN A 439 19.50 4.16 7.05
CA ASN A 439 20.21 3.28 6.14
C ASN A 439 19.53 1.91 6.15
N LEU A 440 19.00 1.53 4.99
CA LEU A 440 18.32 0.26 4.77
C LEU A 440 19.34 -0.78 4.33
N LYS A 441 19.51 -1.84 5.10
CA LYS A 441 20.44 -2.94 4.86
C LYS A 441 19.67 -4.26 4.81
N ALA A 442 19.19 -4.64 3.65
CA ALA A 442 18.58 -5.94 3.41
C ALA A 442 17.46 -6.31 4.40
N THR A 443 17.81 -6.76 5.59
CA THR A 443 16.91 -7.19 6.66
C THR A 443 16.90 -6.25 7.85
N GLU A 444 17.68 -5.17 7.79
CA GLU A 444 17.90 -4.25 8.90
C GLU A 444 17.67 -2.80 8.46
N LEU A 445 16.94 -2.05 9.26
CA LEU A 445 16.83 -0.60 9.19
C LEU A 445 17.75 0.00 10.25
N GLU A 446 18.79 0.69 9.82
CA GLU A 446 19.70 1.44 10.69
C GLU A 446 19.26 2.90 10.73
N ILE A 447 19.08 3.42 11.92
CA ILE A 447 18.83 4.84 12.19
C ILE A 447 20.18 5.45 12.56
N GLU A 448 20.83 6.05 11.56
CA GLU A 448 22.15 6.68 11.78
C GLU A 448 22.03 7.94 12.64
N GLN A 449 20.96 8.67 12.45
CA GLN A 449 20.65 9.90 13.18
C GLN A 449 19.15 10.08 13.26
N LEU A 450 18.65 10.37 14.44
CA LEU A 450 17.30 10.85 14.68
C LEU A 450 17.41 12.09 15.55
N GLU A 451 16.81 13.20 15.11
CA GLU A 451 16.71 14.42 15.88
C GLU A 451 15.26 14.91 15.81
N MET A 452 14.65 15.10 16.97
CA MET A 452 13.30 15.64 17.10
C MET A 452 13.34 16.83 18.06
N LYS A 453 12.62 17.89 17.70
CA LYS A 453 12.50 19.08 18.54
C LYS A 453 11.03 19.45 18.75
N ARG A 454 10.74 19.85 19.97
CA ARG A 454 9.45 20.38 20.39
C ARG A 454 9.71 21.59 21.29
N LYS A 455 9.51 22.79 20.78
CA LYS A 455 9.95 24.03 21.47
C LYS A 455 11.44 23.94 21.82
N ASN A 456 11.76 23.90 23.10
CA ASN A 456 13.13 23.75 23.60
C ASN A 456 13.49 22.29 23.92
N ASP A 457 12.51 21.39 23.85
CA ASP A 457 12.75 19.97 24.09
C ASP A 457 13.41 19.32 22.88
N SER A 458 14.30 18.40 23.10
CA SER A 458 14.99 17.66 22.06
C SER A 458 15.08 16.17 22.38
N LEU A 459 14.98 15.35 21.35
CA LEU A 459 15.25 13.92 21.38
C LEU A 459 16.23 13.61 20.26
N ASN A 460 17.36 13.06 20.62
CA ASN A 460 18.36 12.54 19.67
C ASN A 460 18.49 11.04 19.85
N GLY A 461 18.73 10.33 18.76
CA GLY A 461 18.86 8.89 18.84
C GLY A 461 19.58 8.27 17.67
N THR A 462 20.07 7.07 17.91
CA THR A 462 20.58 6.16 16.88
C THR A 462 20.08 4.77 17.19
N GLY A 463 20.00 3.91 16.17
CA GLY A 463 19.52 2.57 16.43
C GLY A 463 19.45 1.70 15.19
N ARG A 464 18.97 0.48 15.39
CA ARG A 464 18.72 -0.49 14.33
C ARG A 464 17.45 -1.27 14.64
N ILE A 465 16.75 -1.66 13.61
CA ILE A 465 15.51 -2.44 13.68
C ILE A 465 15.62 -3.57 12.66
N GLU A 466 15.42 -4.81 13.06
CA GLU A 466 15.29 -5.94 12.15
C GLU A 466 13.95 -5.86 11.41
N MET A 467 13.99 -5.88 10.08
CA MET A 467 12.80 -5.79 9.22
C MET A 467 12.07 -7.13 9.05
N SER A 468 12.65 -8.21 9.55
CA SER A 468 12.12 -9.57 9.46
C SER A 468 12.15 -10.28 10.81
N GLY A 469 11.31 -11.28 10.99
CA GLY A 469 11.25 -12.05 12.24
C GLY A 469 10.50 -11.31 13.36
N GLU A 470 11.06 -11.28 14.56
CA GLU A 470 10.49 -10.66 15.75
C GLU A 470 10.62 -9.12 15.79
N HIS A 471 11.17 -8.51 14.73
CA HIS A 471 11.43 -7.07 14.66
C HIS A 471 12.25 -6.54 15.84
N ASN A 472 13.32 -7.27 16.19
CA ASN A 472 14.22 -6.84 17.26
C ASN A 472 14.81 -5.47 16.94
N TYR A 473 14.98 -4.67 17.97
CA TYR A 473 15.56 -3.35 17.85
C TYR A 473 16.59 -3.11 18.94
N SER A 474 17.53 -2.22 18.65
CA SER A 474 18.51 -1.72 19.61
C SER A 474 18.94 -0.31 19.24
N GLY A 475 19.35 0.48 20.23
CA GLY A 475 19.79 1.84 19.97
C GLY A 475 20.09 2.63 21.23
N THR A 476 20.34 3.93 21.02
CA THR A 476 20.55 4.91 22.08
C THR A 476 19.61 6.08 21.87
N LEU A 477 19.10 6.64 22.95
CA LEU A 477 18.28 7.84 22.96
C LEU A 477 18.86 8.82 23.99
N ASP A 478 18.98 10.07 23.58
CA ASP A 478 19.27 11.22 24.43
C ASP A 478 18.12 12.20 24.35
N ALA A 479 17.39 12.37 25.45
CA ALA A 479 16.25 13.26 25.52
C ALA A 479 16.52 14.38 26.54
N ARG A 480 16.10 15.58 26.15
CA ARG A 480 16.10 16.75 27.03
C ARG A 480 14.75 17.41 26.94
N ALA A 481 14.12 17.67 28.08
CA ALA A 481 12.93 18.47 28.17
C ALA A 481 13.15 19.63 29.15
N ASP A 482 12.64 20.80 28.80
CA ASP A 482 12.71 22.00 29.64
C ASP A 482 11.80 21.89 30.84
N ASN A 483 10.70 21.14 30.74
CA ASN A 483 9.77 20.96 31.82
C ASN A 483 9.15 19.56 31.83
N LEU A 484 9.56 18.72 32.77
CA LEU A 484 9.04 17.38 32.98
C LEU A 484 7.50 17.36 33.18
N LEU A 485 6.94 18.40 33.82
CA LEU A 485 5.50 18.45 34.11
C LEU A 485 4.61 18.58 32.87
N ASP A 486 5.16 19.01 31.74
CA ASP A 486 4.42 19.05 30.47
C ASP A 486 4.10 17.64 29.92
N TYR A 487 4.80 16.62 30.40
CA TYR A 487 4.63 15.21 30.02
C TYR A 487 3.84 14.40 31.07
N LEU A 488 3.77 14.92 32.31
CA LEU A 488 3.05 14.30 33.42
C LEU A 488 1.66 14.93 33.55
N SER A 489 0.75 14.61 32.67
CA SER A 489 -0.60 15.26 32.60
C SER A 489 -1.46 15.09 33.86
N GLY A 490 -1.15 14.08 34.71
CA GLY A 490 -1.84 13.85 35.98
C GLY A 490 -1.35 14.71 37.15
N PHE A 491 -0.24 15.43 36.99
CA PHE A 491 0.37 16.22 38.06
C PHE A 491 0.20 17.74 37.90
N ARG A 492 -0.66 18.20 37.00
CA ARG A 492 -0.95 19.63 36.87
C ARG A 492 -1.71 20.12 38.10
N GLY A 493 -1.01 20.85 38.98
CA GLY A 493 -1.63 21.55 40.07
C GLY A 493 -2.66 22.59 39.60
N PRO A 494 -3.66 22.94 40.42
CA PRO A 494 -4.80 23.81 40.00
C PRO A 494 -4.45 25.27 39.73
N THR A 495 -3.20 25.67 39.85
CA THR A 495 -2.80 27.06 39.67
C THR A 495 -2.17 27.29 38.32
N GLY A 496 -2.91 27.97 37.42
CA GLY A 496 -2.42 28.47 36.12
C GLY A 496 -1.34 29.57 36.21
N LYS A 497 -0.52 29.60 37.24
CA LYS A 497 0.64 30.49 37.35
C LYS A 497 1.86 29.75 36.82
N SER A 498 2.63 30.45 36.02
CA SER A 498 3.91 30.02 35.43
C SER A 498 4.74 29.28 36.43
N ALA A 499 4.69 27.96 36.37
CA ALA A 499 5.50 27.08 37.20
C ALA A 499 6.94 27.22 36.76
N SER A 500 7.89 27.27 37.71
CA SER A 500 9.30 27.24 37.38
C SER A 500 9.60 25.92 36.61
N SER A 501 10.40 25.99 35.55
CA SER A 501 10.69 24.81 34.72
C SER A 501 11.46 23.76 35.53
N MET A 502 11.16 22.52 35.28
CA MET A 502 11.88 21.35 35.80
C MET A 502 12.58 20.62 34.66
N PRO A 503 13.78 21.09 34.25
CA PRO A 503 14.50 20.46 33.18
C PRO A 503 14.86 19.01 33.51
N VAL A 504 14.70 18.14 32.54
CA VAL A 504 15.11 16.74 32.63
C VAL A 504 16.01 16.37 31.46
N ASP A 505 17.09 15.71 31.75
CA ASP A 505 17.97 15.05 30.77
C ASP A 505 17.89 13.54 31.01
N VAL A 506 17.67 12.78 29.94
CA VAL A 506 17.56 11.32 29.95
C VAL A 506 18.44 10.73 28.87
N GLN A 507 19.23 9.75 29.26
CA GLN A 507 19.96 8.89 28.32
C GLN A 507 19.46 7.46 28.47
N ALA A 508 19.14 6.84 27.36
CA ALA A 508 18.69 5.46 27.38
C ALA A 508 19.39 4.61 26.31
N THR A 509 19.75 3.40 26.71
CA THR A 509 20.11 2.32 25.81
C THR A 509 18.88 1.43 25.66
N ILE A 510 18.41 1.28 24.46
CA ILE A 510 17.19 0.54 24.16
C ILE A 510 17.52 -0.75 23.43
N ALA A 511 16.85 -1.82 23.83
CA ALA A 511 16.84 -3.09 23.12
C ALA A 511 15.47 -3.74 23.25
N SER A 512 15.09 -4.59 22.34
CA SER A 512 13.81 -5.31 22.39
C SER A 512 13.63 -6.19 23.63
N SER A 513 14.74 -6.60 24.24
CA SER A 513 14.75 -7.37 25.49
C SER A 513 14.71 -6.49 26.73
N ASN A 514 15.27 -5.28 26.65
CA ASN A 514 15.47 -4.43 27.82
C ASN A 514 15.76 -2.98 27.45
N TRP A 515 15.27 -2.04 28.26
CA TRP A 515 15.58 -0.62 28.21
C TRP A 515 16.35 -0.23 29.46
N ASP A 516 17.50 0.36 29.29
CA ASP A 516 18.30 0.94 30.37
C ASP A 516 18.28 2.45 30.20
N ALA A 517 17.63 3.14 31.12
CA ALA A 517 17.53 4.59 31.13
C ALA A 517 18.18 5.16 32.39
N ARG A 518 18.87 6.25 32.22
CA ARG A 518 19.40 7.09 33.33
C ARG A 518 19.08 8.53 33.05
N GLY A 519 18.77 9.27 34.09
CA GLY A 519 18.42 10.66 33.88
C GLY A 519 18.64 11.50 35.12
N MET A 520 18.48 12.80 34.89
CA MET A 520 18.65 13.83 35.91
C MET A 520 17.58 14.88 35.76
N ILE A 521 16.86 15.14 36.85
CA ILE A 521 15.85 16.20 36.94
C ILE A 521 16.44 17.34 37.76
N ARG A 522 16.39 18.57 37.24
CA ARG A 522 16.87 19.75 37.92
C ARG A 522 15.68 20.53 38.50
N ALA A 523 15.44 20.33 39.80
CA ALA A 523 14.49 21.16 40.52
C ALA A 523 15.10 22.52 40.89
N PRO A 524 14.40 23.65 40.77
CA PRO A 524 14.96 24.97 41.07
C PRO A 524 15.53 25.07 42.48
N GLY A 525 16.80 25.45 42.57
CA GLY A 525 17.48 25.66 43.85
C GLY A 525 17.74 24.40 44.69
N SER A 526 17.54 23.22 44.10
CA SER A 526 17.77 21.91 44.73
C SER A 526 18.95 21.18 44.09
N SER A 527 19.47 20.19 44.79
CA SER A 527 20.41 19.25 44.17
C SER A 527 19.69 18.45 43.08
N PRO A 528 20.40 18.05 42.03
CA PRO A 528 19.79 17.25 40.97
C PRO A 528 19.25 15.93 41.51
N ILE A 529 18.04 15.59 41.09
CA ILE A 529 17.44 14.27 41.30
C ILE A 529 17.91 13.36 40.17
N THR A 530 18.55 12.27 40.53
CA THR A 530 19.01 11.28 39.55
C THR A 530 18.12 10.06 39.56
N PHE A 531 17.94 9.44 38.40
CA PHE A 531 17.23 8.18 38.33
C PHE A 531 17.89 7.22 37.34
N THR A 532 17.74 5.93 37.64
CA THR A 532 18.05 4.84 36.71
C THR A 532 16.87 3.92 36.63
N ALA A 533 16.51 3.51 35.40
CA ALA A 533 15.41 2.63 35.15
C ALA A 533 15.80 1.51 34.18
N ASN A 534 15.41 0.29 34.51
CA ASN A 534 15.64 -0.87 33.67
C ASN A 534 14.33 -1.64 33.56
N PHE A 535 13.83 -1.84 32.33
CA PHE A 535 12.56 -2.51 32.09
C PHE A 535 12.49 -3.07 30.67
N PRO A 536 11.83 -4.22 30.46
CA PRO A 536 11.55 -4.73 29.13
C PRO A 536 10.38 -3.96 28.50
N LEU A 537 10.60 -3.41 27.31
CA LEU A 537 9.55 -2.76 26.53
C LEU A 537 9.65 -3.22 25.08
N ARG A 538 8.59 -3.85 24.55
CA ARG A 538 8.50 -4.21 23.13
C ARG A 538 7.58 -3.23 22.40
N ILE A 539 7.91 -2.91 21.17
CA ILE A 539 7.04 -2.08 20.31
C ILE A 539 5.68 -2.77 20.20
N GLY A 540 4.60 -2.03 20.50
CA GLY A 540 3.23 -2.56 20.52
C GLY A 540 2.76 -3.16 21.86
N THR A 541 3.59 -3.12 22.91
CA THR A 541 3.16 -3.49 24.27
C THR A 541 2.07 -2.53 24.74
N ASN A 542 0.91 -3.05 25.13
CA ASN A 542 -0.14 -2.26 25.72
C ASN A 542 0.15 -1.95 27.21
N TRP A 543 -0.54 -0.96 27.77
CA TRP A 543 -0.33 -0.51 29.13
C TRP A 543 -0.52 -1.65 30.17
N SER A 544 -1.53 -2.49 30.00
CA SER A 544 -1.78 -3.61 30.91
C SER A 544 -0.64 -4.63 30.92
N ALA A 545 -0.07 -4.95 29.76
CA ALA A 545 1.08 -5.86 29.69
C ALA A 545 2.35 -5.20 30.26
N PHE A 546 2.52 -3.89 30.10
CA PHE A 546 3.64 -3.16 30.70
C PHE A 546 3.56 -3.17 32.22
N GLN A 547 2.38 -3.00 32.83
CA GLN A 547 2.20 -3.07 34.30
C GLN A 547 2.62 -4.40 34.93
N LEU A 548 2.58 -5.49 34.15
CA LEU A 548 2.99 -6.82 34.54
C LEU A 548 4.47 -7.13 34.23
N SER A 549 5.16 -6.22 33.54
CA SER A 549 6.56 -6.41 33.17
C SER A 549 7.48 -6.08 34.34
N PRO A 550 8.62 -6.80 34.50
CA PRO A 550 9.59 -6.50 35.53
C PRO A 550 10.21 -5.12 35.28
N LEU A 551 10.24 -4.31 36.32
CA LEU A 551 10.77 -2.95 36.31
C LEU A 551 11.75 -2.78 37.46
N ASN A 552 12.91 -2.21 37.17
CA ASN A 552 13.83 -1.73 38.20
C ASN A 552 13.99 -0.23 38.02
N LEU A 553 13.60 0.54 39.01
CA LEU A 553 13.70 2.00 39.01
C LEU A 553 14.37 2.43 40.32
N THR A 554 15.48 3.18 40.24
CA THR A 554 16.09 3.82 41.38
C THR A 554 16.06 5.32 41.19
N VAL A 555 15.63 6.04 42.22
CA VAL A 555 15.54 7.51 42.22
C VAL A 555 16.26 8.02 43.45
N ASP A 556 17.30 8.84 43.23
CA ASP A 556 18.10 9.49 44.30
C ASP A 556 17.81 11.01 44.28
N PHE A 557 17.38 11.51 45.41
CA PHE A 557 17.10 12.93 45.61
C PHE A 557 17.84 13.44 46.88
N PRO A 558 19.10 13.83 46.76
CA PRO A 558 19.94 14.16 47.92
C PRO A 558 19.45 15.36 48.69
N SER A 559 18.85 16.35 48.04
CA SER A 559 18.17 17.46 48.71
C SER A 559 17.25 18.21 47.77
N ILE A 560 15.96 18.24 48.10
CA ILE A 560 14.95 19.03 47.41
C ILE A 560 14.41 20.11 48.36
N PHE A 561 14.64 21.39 48.02
CA PHE A 561 14.08 22.50 48.80
C PHE A 561 12.62 22.73 48.45
N LEU A 562 11.70 22.35 49.36
CA LEU A 562 10.26 22.38 49.11
C LEU A 562 9.78 23.77 48.74
N ALA A 563 10.26 24.83 49.40
CA ALA A 563 9.93 26.21 49.11
C ALA A 563 10.27 26.68 47.69
N LYS A 564 11.26 26.03 47.04
CA LYS A 564 11.74 26.35 45.70
C LYS A 564 11.18 25.39 44.63
N SER A 565 10.43 24.37 45.03
CA SER A 565 9.89 23.33 44.19
C SER A 565 8.35 23.19 44.37
N PRO A 566 7.58 24.31 44.25
CA PRO A 566 6.13 24.34 44.55
C PRO A 566 5.33 23.49 43.58
N GLN A 567 5.92 23.02 42.49
CA GLN A 567 5.25 22.20 41.50
C GLN A 567 5.23 20.72 41.86
N LEU A 568 6.23 20.23 42.56
CA LEU A 568 6.29 18.86 43.06
C LEU A 568 5.49 18.72 44.34
N PHE A 569 5.49 19.76 45.17
CA PHE A 569 4.83 19.75 46.46
C PHE A 569 3.92 20.96 46.58
N HIS A 570 2.69 20.72 46.90
CA HIS A 570 1.69 21.80 46.99
C HIS A 570 2.14 22.81 48.09
N PRO A 571 2.26 24.11 47.78
CA PRO A 571 2.76 25.12 48.75
C PRO A 571 1.87 25.29 49.99
N GLU A 572 0.59 24.82 49.88
CA GLU A 572 -0.34 24.76 51.00
C GLU A 572 0.00 23.67 52.01
N ILE A 573 0.83 22.67 51.62
CA ILE A 573 1.25 21.59 52.53
C ILE A 573 2.55 21.93 53.25
N PHE A 574 3.58 22.40 52.49
CA PHE A 574 4.84 22.79 53.04
C PHE A 574 5.37 24.08 52.42
N GLN A 575 5.59 25.11 53.27
CA GLN A 575 6.21 26.36 52.86
C GLN A 575 7.77 26.28 52.81
N ASN A 576 8.32 25.41 53.60
CA ASN A 576 9.75 25.20 53.67
C ASN A 576 10.06 23.76 54.07
N GLY A 577 11.28 23.35 53.90
CA GLY A 577 11.80 22.02 54.25
C GLY A 577 12.75 21.48 53.22
N ILE A 578 13.52 20.49 53.59
CA ILE A 578 14.44 19.76 52.74
C ILE A 578 13.98 18.31 52.73
N LEU A 579 13.64 17.81 51.57
CA LEU A 579 13.36 16.41 51.33
C LEU A 579 14.59 15.75 50.72
N SER A 580 15.01 14.63 51.27
CA SER A 580 16.13 13.83 50.79
C SER A 580 15.80 12.35 50.89
N GLY A 581 16.44 11.52 50.05
CA GLY A 581 16.26 10.09 50.09
C GLY A 581 16.70 9.37 48.83
N SER A 582 16.57 8.06 48.88
CA SER A 582 16.77 7.16 47.77
C SER A 582 15.71 6.08 47.80
N ILE A 583 15.08 5.84 46.65
CA ILE A 583 14.01 4.82 46.49
C ILE A 583 14.39 3.92 45.34
N SER A 584 14.37 2.62 45.56
CA SER A 584 14.48 1.60 44.52
C SER A 584 13.20 0.78 44.44
N LEU A 585 12.59 0.76 43.28
CA LEU A 585 11.44 -0.04 42.96
C LEU A 585 11.87 -1.20 42.07
N SER A 586 11.47 -2.40 42.41
CA SER A 586 11.73 -3.63 41.67
C SER A 586 10.44 -4.45 41.49
N GLU A 587 10.52 -5.53 40.71
CA GLU A 587 9.44 -6.41 40.30
C GLU A 587 8.49 -5.77 39.27
N THR A 588 7.18 -5.65 39.52
CA THR A 588 6.23 -5.12 38.54
C THR A 588 5.51 -3.88 39.07
N LEU A 589 4.92 -3.08 38.20
CA LEU A 589 4.09 -1.95 38.65
C LEU A 589 2.84 -2.40 39.41
N GLN A 590 2.35 -3.61 39.14
CA GLN A 590 1.18 -4.16 39.85
C GLN A 590 1.56 -4.69 41.23
N HIS A 591 2.73 -5.31 41.35
CA HIS A 591 3.26 -5.83 42.59
C HIS A 591 4.66 -5.27 42.83
N PRO A 592 4.77 -3.98 43.24
CA PRO A 592 6.06 -3.33 43.38
C PRO A 592 6.74 -3.74 44.68
N ARG A 593 8.01 -3.98 44.57
CA ARG A 593 8.89 -4.08 45.73
C ARG A 593 9.73 -2.81 45.83
N ILE A 594 9.45 -2.00 46.86
CA ILE A 594 10.11 -0.70 47.05
C ILE A 594 11.03 -0.80 48.24
N VAL A 595 12.29 -0.39 48.08
CA VAL A 595 13.30 -0.35 49.13
C VAL A 595 13.96 1.02 49.14
N GLY A 596 14.20 1.56 50.33
CA GLY A 596 14.83 2.84 50.45
C GLY A 596 14.30 3.67 51.61
N ASP A 597 14.71 4.93 51.67
CA ASP A 597 14.17 5.86 52.65
C ASP A 597 13.99 7.25 52.11
N VAL A 598 13.06 7.97 52.72
CA VAL A 598 12.75 9.37 52.42
C VAL A 598 12.72 10.13 53.73
N GLN A 599 13.47 11.22 53.83
CA GLN A 599 13.55 12.04 55.00
C GLN A 599 13.17 13.49 54.71
N LEU A 600 12.33 14.05 55.56
CA LEU A 600 12.00 15.48 55.61
C LEU A 600 12.65 16.12 56.80
N VAL A 601 13.33 17.23 56.59
CA VAL A 601 13.97 18.01 57.67
C VAL A 601 13.55 19.46 57.52
N ASN A 602 13.34 20.12 58.66
CA ASN A 602 12.97 21.56 58.75
C ASN A 602 11.75 21.95 57.95
N GLY A 603 10.74 21.05 57.89
CA GLY A 603 9.45 21.31 57.24
C GLY A 603 8.70 22.43 57.96
N LYS A 604 8.16 23.40 57.19
CA LYS A 604 7.25 24.42 57.71
C LYS A 604 5.95 24.36 56.94
N LEU A 605 4.84 24.28 57.62
CA LEU A 605 3.54 24.43 57.07
C LEU A 605 3.16 25.90 56.87
N PRO A 606 2.38 26.25 55.86
CA PRO A 606 1.93 27.61 55.67
C PRO A 606 1.07 28.06 56.86
N ALA A 607 1.38 29.22 57.42
CA ALA A 607 0.44 29.93 58.24
C ALA A 607 -0.69 30.47 57.35
N SER A 608 -1.63 29.60 56.99
CA SER A 608 -2.86 30.10 56.36
C SER A 608 -3.70 30.74 57.45
N GLY A 609 -4.27 31.96 57.23
CA GLY A 609 -5.11 32.62 58.20
C GLY A 609 -6.40 31.85 58.58
N ARG A 610 -6.48 30.61 58.09
CA ARG A 610 -7.55 29.66 58.38
C ARG A 610 -7.04 28.38 59.05
N ALA A 611 -5.72 28.09 58.99
CA ALA A 611 -5.15 26.97 59.71
C ALA A 611 -4.93 27.37 61.14
N TRP A 612 -5.62 26.75 62.02
CA TRP A 612 -5.57 27.00 63.46
C TRP A 612 -4.36 26.39 64.16
N PHE A 613 -3.45 25.75 63.42
CA PHE A 613 -2.17 25.34 63.94
C PHE A 613 -1.01 25.66 63.02
N ASN A 614 0.03 26.22 63.63
CA ASN A 614 1.29 26.50 62.97
C ASN A 614 2.35 25.49 63.39
N LEU A 615 2.63 24.54 62.53
CA LEU A 615 3.83 23.73 62.72
C LEU A 615 5.06 24.58 62.46
N THR A 616 5.82 24.81 63.48
CA THR A 616 7.06 25.59 63.36
C THR A 616 8.19 24.81 62.77
N GLU A 617 8.26 23.51 63.08
CA GLU A 617 9.23 22.59 62.57
C GLU A 617 8.59 21.22 62.37
N ALA A 618 8.83 20.61 61.24
CA ALA A 618 8.39 19.24 60.95
C ALA A 618 9.57 18.41 60.44
N SER A 619 9.74 17.22 60.95
CA SER A 619 10.71 16.24 60.46
C SER A 619 10.04 14.87 60.36
N SER A 620 10.37 14.12 59.34
CA SER A 620 9.84 12.77 59.15
C SER A 620 10.83 11.87 58.44
N ARG A 621 10.67 10.57 58.70
CA ARG A 621 11.41 9.53 57.98
C ARG A 621 10.47 8.40 57.61
N ILE A 622 10.43 8.05 56.33
CA ILE A 622 9.72 6.92 55.77
C ILE A 622 10.74 5.94 55.25
N VAL A 623 10.66 4.68 55.71
CA VAL A 623 11.52 3.59 55.25
C VAL A 623 10.63 2.58 54.49
N PHE A 624 11.08 2.24 53.29
CA PHE A 624 10.44 1.29 52.38
C PHE A 624 11.17 -0.06 52.52
N GLU A 625 10.43 -1.12 52.86
CA GLU A 625 10.94 -2.46 53.18
C GLU A 625 10.31 -3.54 52.29
N GLY A 626 10.35 -3.36 50.98
CA GLY A 626 9.76 -4.30 50.01
C GLY A 626 8.32 -3.95 49.65
N ASP A 627 7.36 -4.72 50.17
CA ASP A 627 5.92 -4.50 49.93
C ASP A 627 5.29 -3.58 51.01
N ARG A 628 6.08 -3.00 51.86
CA ARG A 628 5.64 -2.14 52.95
C ARG A 628 6.50 -0.88 53.05
N ALA A 629 5.86 0.20 53.51
CA ALA A 629 6.58 1.40 53.95
C ALA A 629 6.21 1.65 55.42
N ARG A 630 7.18 2.06 56.20
CA ARG A 630 7.03 2.41 57.61
C ARG A 630 7.39 3.89 57.80
N LEU A 631 6.44 4.65 58.32
CA LEU A 631 6.71 5.97 58.84
C LEU A 631 7.37 5.80 60.20
N GLU A 632 8.69 5.82 60.28
CA GLU A 632 9.43 5.66 61.51
C GLU A 632 9.04 6.74 62.54
N PHE A 633 8.97 7.95 62.03
CA PHE A 633 8.49 9.08 62.81
C PHE A 633 8.03 10.20 61.90
N PHE A 634 7.06 10.93 62.31
CA PHE A 634 6.73 12.29 61.91
C PHE A 634 6.69 13.11 63.20
N ASN A 635 7.71 13.93 63.41
CA ASN A 635 7.79 14.84 64.54
C ASN A 635 7.42 16.22 64.03
N ALA A 636 6.53 16.87 64.71
CA ALA A 636 6.15 18.23 64.43
C ALA A 636 5.96 19.02 65.71
N ALA A 637 6.50 20.19 65.76
CA ALA A 637 6.39 21.11 66.92
C ALA A 637 5.43 22.25 66.61
N THR A 638 4.53 22.50 67.53
CA THR A 638 3.74 23.77 67.59
C THR A 638 4.27 24.56 68.76
N LYS A 639 3.72 25.75 69.00
CA LYS A 639 4.09 26.53 70.18
C LYS A 639 3.77 25.86 71.50
N ASP A 640 2.78 24.99 71.50
CA ASP A 640 2.17 24.45 72.71
C ASP A 640 2.22 22.90 72.79
N VAL A 641 2.46 22.18 71.67
CA VAL A 641 2.43 20.72 71.65
C VAL A 641 3.43 20.18 70.65
N ASP A 642 4.14 19.14 71.06
CA ASP A 642 4.95 18.29 70.17
C ASP A 642 4.09 17.10 69.77
N VAL A 643 4.11 16.85 68.43
CA VAL A 643 3.34 15.78 67.83
C VAL A 643 4.25 14.72 67.26
N LEU A 644 4.06 13.48 67.65
CA LEU A 644 4.74 12.33 67.13
C LEU A 644 3.75 11.37 66.49
N VAL A 645 3.91 11.08 65.19
CA VAL A 645 3.13 10.12 64.44
C VAL A 645 4.03 8.99 63.94
N ARG A 646 3.51 7.78 63.92
CA ARG A 646 4.07 6.60 63.30
C ARG A 646 3.01 5.97 62.37
N GLY A 647 3.44 5.27 61.34
CA GLY A 647 2.49 4.62 60.43
C GLY A 647 3.11 3.53 59.62
N GLU A 648 2.26 2.69 59.07
CA GLU A 648 2.67 1.64 58.12
C GLU A 648 1.77 1.72 56.89
N MET A 649 2.37 1.50 55.75
CA MET A 649 1.67 1.37 54.46
C MET A 649 2.01 0.01 53.87
N ASP A 650 0.99 -0.76 53.52
CA ASP A 650 1.11 -2.00 52.78
C ASP A 650 0.69 -1.75 51.33
N PHE A 651 1.57 -2.01 50.38
CA PHE A 651 1.33 -1.83 48.95
C PHE A 651 1.68 -3.09 48.14
N LYS A 652 1.60 -4.27 48.78
CA LYS A 652 1.84 -5.56 48.14
C LYS A 652 1.06 -5.73 46.85
N ASP A 653 -0.13 -5.13 46.79
CA ASP A 653 -0.90 -4.97 45.56
C ASP A 653 -1.32 -3.50 45.44
N THR A 654 -0.89 -2.81 44.38
CA THR A 654 -1.26 -1.41 44.16
C THR A 654 -2.75 -1.21 43.82
N SER A 655 -3.49 -2.28 43.58
CA SER A 655 -4.95 -2.27 43.49
C SER A 655 -5.62 -2.22 44.86
N GLU A 656 -4.90 -2.61 45.93
CA GLU A 656 -5.40 -2.60 47.30
C GLU A 656 -4.29 -2.14 48.27
N ILE A 657 -4.24 -0.86 48.55
CA ILE A 657 -3.26 -0.25 49.46
C ILE A 657 -3.89 -0.05 50.82
N THR A 658 -3.18 -0.47 51.86
CA THR A 658 -3.54 -0.23 53.22
C THR A 658 -2.55 0.69 53.91
N ILE A 659 -3.01 1.81 54.48
CA ILE A 659 -2.22 2.73 55.29
C ILE A 659 -2.71 2.68 56.72
N ARG A 660 -1.85 2.37 57.67
CA ARG A 660 -2.17 2.38 59.12
C ARG A 660 -1.33 3.48 59.79
N ILE A 661 -2.02 4.27 60.58
CA ILE A 661 -1.40 5.37 61.33
C ILE A 661 -1.70 5.16 62.80
N THR A 662 -0.62 5.16 63.60
CA THR A 662 -0.70 5.06 65.09
C THR A 662 0.01 6.27 65.67
N GLY A 663 -0.46 6.78 66.80
CA GLY A 663 0.18 7.96 67.35
C GLY A 663 -0.17 8.27 68.84
N ALA A 664 0.34 9.38 69.36
CA ALA A 664 0.06 9.86 70.67
C ALA A 664 -1.36 10.45 70.80
N THR A 665 -1.90 10.48 72.01
CA THR A 665 -3.25 10.94 72.35
C THR A 665 -3.76 12.20 71.63
N PRO A 666 -2.98 13.31 71.49
CA PRO A 666 -3.48 14.48 70.82
C PRO A 666 -3.86 14.32 69.33
N ILE A 667 -3.27 13.31 68.66
CA ILE A 667 -3.59 12.99 67.27
C ILE A 667 -4.94 12.32 67.15
N PHE A 668 -5.25 11.46 68.14
CA PHE A 668 -6.52 10.70 68.16
C PHE A 668 -7.70 11.63 68.41
N ASP A 669 -7.56 12.62 69.28
CA ASP A 669 -8.61 13.63 69.51
C ASP A 669 -8.90 14.39 68.19
N LEU A 670 -7.86 14.76 67.53
CA LEU A 670 -7.99 15.44 66.23
C LEU A 670 -8.63 14.54 65.17
N THR A 671 -8.23 13.29 65.10
CA THR A 671 -8.75 12.36 64.09
C THR A 671 -10.25 12.10 64.35
N SER A 672 -10.63 11.94 65.60
CA SER A 672 -12.05 11.83 66.01
C SER A 672 -12.86 13.05 65.59
N HIS A 673 -12.25 14.23 65.77
CA HIS A 673 -12.89 15.50 65.35
C HIS A 673 -13.04 15.61 63.82
N LEU A 674 -12.02 15.24 63.06
CA LEU A 674 -12.05 15.25 61.62
C LEU A 674 -13.10 14.27 61.07
N ILE A 675 -13.16 13.07 61.62
CA ILE A 675 -14.14 12.06 61.23
C ILE A 675 -15.55 12.53 61.56
N ASP A 676 -15.75 13.11 62.71
CA ASP A 676 -17.05 13.64 63.12
C ASP A 676 -17.45 14.84 62.22
N CYS A 677 -16.54 15.73 61.93
CA CYS A 677 -16.77 16.85 61.03
C CYS A 677 -17.11 16.40 59.59
N VAL A 678 -16.35 15.48 59.01
CA VAL A 678 -16.61 14.96 57.65
C VAL A 678 -17.97 14.25 57.60
N ASN A 679 -18.31 13.46 58.65
CA ASN A 679 -19.59 12.79 58.76
C ASN A 679 -20.76 13.76 58.88
N LYS A 680 -20.61 14.86 59.58
CA LYS A 680 -21.66 15.90 59.70
C LYS A 680 -21.94 16.63 58.40
N ILE A 681 -20.97 16.70 57.54
CA ILE A 681 -21.11 17.41 56.26
C ILE A 681 -21.70 16.48 55.17
N GLU A 682 -21.28 15.29 55.09
CA GLU A 682 -21.64 14.36 53.98
C GLU A 682 -22.65 13.28 54.35
N ILE A 683 -22.68 12.81 55.60
CA ILE A 683 -23.54 11.76 56.07
C ILE A 683 -24.40 12.31 57.19
N ALA A 684 -25.73 12.13 57.14
CA ALA A 684 -26.59 12.47 58.23
C ALA A 684 -26.08 11.82 59.55
N PRO A 685 -25.92 12.53 60.62
CA PRO A 685 -25.08 12.16 61.75
C PRO A 685 -25.60 10.92 62.44
N ALA A 686 -24.95 9.81 62.29
CA ALA A 686 -24.83 8.90 63.42
C ALA A 686 -23.75 9.56 64.29
N ALA A 687 -24.11 10.17 65.38
CA ALA A 687 -23.15 10.75 66.30
C ALA A 687 -22.14 9.64 66.73
N LEU A 688 -20.91 9.79 66.20
CA LEU A 688 -19.79 9.06 66.75
C LEU A 688 -19.58 9.58 68.16
N PRO A 689 -19.68 8.75 69.21
CA PRO A 689 -19.35 9.22 70.53
C PRO A 689 -17.89 9.65 70.54
N LEU A 690 -17.66 10.87 71.02
CA LEU A 690 -16.33 11.40 71.32
C LEU A 690 -15.69 10.46 72.39
N ALA A 691 -14.98 9.50 71.94
CA ALA A 691 -14.30 8.58 72.83
C ALA A 691 -12.80 8.90 72.88
N PRO A 692 -12.18 8.86 74.05
CA PRO A 692 -10.86 9.45 74.29
C PRO A 692 -9.67 8.59 73.82
N ALA A 693 -9.83 7.58 72.98
CA ALA A 693 -8.73 6.72 72.64
C ALA A 693 -8.84 6.05 71.26
N VAL A 694 -8.68 6.79 70.24
CA VAL A 694 -8.41 6.19 68.91
C VAL A 694 -6.98 5.63 68.91
N GLU A 695 -6.83 4.34 68.72
CA GLU A 695 -5.55 3.63 68.73
C GLU A 695 -4.90 3.55 67.37
N GLU A 696 -5.73 3.46 66.31
CA GLU A 696 -5.26 3.24 64.96
C GLU A 696 -6.26 3.78 63.94
N LEU A 697 -5.75 4.39 62.89
CA LEU A 697 -6.46 4.77 61.68
C LEU A 697 -5.98 3.89 60.54
N GLU A 698 -6.91 3.27 59.84
CA GLU A 698 -6.61 2.48 58.67
C GLU A 698 -7.32 3.06 57.44
N PHE A 699 -6.56 3.36 56.42
CA PHE A 699 -7.05 3.74 55.10
C PHE A 699 -6.84 2.60 54.13
N ARG A 700 -7.88 2.17 53.41
CA ARG A 700 -7.77 1.17 52.35
C ARG A 700 -8.29 1.76 51.03
N GLY A 701 -7.56 1.55 49.99
CA GLY A 701 -7.90 2.04 48.67
C GLY A 701 -6.94 1.58 47.60
N SER A 702 -7.06 2.12 46.41
CA SER A 702 -6.20 1.83 45.26
C SER A 702 -5.57 3.08 44.73
N LEU A 703 -4.32 3.00 44.24
CA LEU A 703 -3.69 4.11 43.52
C LEU A 703 -4.41 4.44 42.19
N PHE A 704 -5.13 3.47 41.65
CA PHE A 704 -5.75 3.59 40.32
C PHE A 704 -7.27 3.71 40.39
N GLN A 705 -7.86 3.63 41.56
CA GLN A 705 -9.31 3.81 41.80
C GLN A 705 -9.55 4.94 42.77
N SER A 706 -10.64 5.64 42.58
CA SER A 706 -10.98 6.84 43.36
C SER A 706 -11.71 6.51 44.69
N SER A 707 -11.84 5.24 45.06
CA SER A 707 -12.54 4.85 46.28
C SER A 707 -11.58 4.47 47.39
N TRP A 708 -11.70 5.12 48.54
CA TRP A 708 -10.96 4.83 49.75
C TRP A 708 -11.91 4.60 50.90
N THR A 709 -11.62 3.61 51.75
CA THR A 709 -12.33 3.40 53.00
C THR A 709 -11.45 3.79 54.17
N ILE A 710 -12.00 4.47 55.13
CA ILE A 710 -11.33 4.85 56.38
C ILE A 710 -11.94 4.07 57.51
N SER A 711 -11.14 3.34 58.26
CA SER A 711 -11.57 2.68 59.46
C SER A 711 -10.83 3.23 60.69
N VAL A 712 -11.56 3.41 61.77
CA VAL A 712 -11.04 3.89 63.04
C VAL A 712 -11.16 2.76 64.05
N LYS A 713 -10.04 2.41 64.63
CA LYS A 713 -9.99 1.44 65.73
C LYS A 713 -9.91 2.15 67.05
N GLU A 714 -10.91 1.92 67.88
CA GLU A 714 -11.08 2.51 69.18
C GLU A 714 -11.39 1.41 70.21
N ASN A 715 -10.58 1.30 71.30
CA ASN A 715 -10.82 0.36 72.40
C ASN A 715 -11.32 -1.03 71.93
N SER A 716 -10.65 -1.61 70.96
CA SER A 716 -11.04 -2.92 70.36
C SER A 716 -12.28 -2.96 69.51
N SER A 717 -12.92 -1.84 69.21
CA SER A 717 -14.00 -1.73 68.22
C SER A 717 -13.48 -1.06 66.91
N THR A 718 -13.97 -1.52 65.75
CA THR A 718 -13.61 -0.93 64.45
C THR A 718 -14.85 -0.26 63.87
N GLN A 719 -14.74 1.02 63.59
CA GLN A 719 -15.77 1.77 62.85
C GLN A 719 -15.29 2.01 61.42
N LEU A 720 -16.17 1.78 60.47
CA LEU A 720 -15.89 1.93 59.02
C LEU A 720 -16.56 3.20 58.51
N LEU A 721 -15.76 4.06 57.90
CA LEU A 721 -16.24 5.19 57.13
C LEU A 721 -15.97 4.89 55.66
N ASP A 722 -17.03 4.78 54.88
CA ASP A 722 -16.89 4.58 53.43
C ASP A 722 -16.76 5.92 52.73
N VAL A 723 -15.62 6.13 52.12
CA VAL A 723 -15.36 7.30 51.29
C VAL A 723 -15.64 6.97 49.83
N SER A 724 -16.92 6.70 49.53
CA SER A 724 -17.38 6.42 48.15
C SER A 724 -17.40 7.65 47.26
N ASN A 725 -17.32 8.85 47.85
CA ASN A 725 -17.22 10.10 47.14
C ASN A 725 -15.92 10.85 47.48
N PRO A 726 -14.78 10.45 46.93
CA PRO A 726 -13.47 11.07 47.22
C PRO A 726 -13.40 12.57 46.85
N ALA A 727 -14.15 13.00 45.82
CA ALA A 727 -14.22 14.41 45.46
C ALA A 727 -14.96 15.27 46.51
N GLY A 728 -16.04 14.73 47.12
CA GLY A 728 -16.73 15.32 48.23
C GLY A 728 -15.87 15.36 49.49
N PHE A 729 -15.23 14.24 49.82
CA PHE A 729 -14.28 14.15 50.92
C PHE A 729 -13.15 15.20 50.79
N ALA A 730 -12.49 15.26 49.62
CA ALA A 730 -11.42 16.22 49.36
C ALA A 730 -11.91 17.68 49.44
N ARG A 731 -13.19 17.97 49.18
CA ARG A 731 -13.79 19.30 49.28
C ARG A 731 -14.07 19.65 50.73
N ASN A 732 -14.58 18.72 51.48
CA ASN A 732 -15.05 18.95 52.84
C ASN A 732 -13.95 18.85 53.89
N PHE A 733 -12.91 18.08 53.61
CA PHE A 733 -11.76 17.92 54.49
C PHE A 733 -11.09 19.28 54.88
N PRO A 734 -10.84 20.20 53.95
CA PRO A 734 -10.34 21.53 54.29
C PRO A 734 -11.29 22.34 55.19
N LEU A 735 -12.62 22.18 55.01
CA LEU A 735 -13.62 22.87 55.83
C LEU A 735 -13.62 22.33 57.27
N CYS A 736 -13.35 21.06 57.44
CA CYS A 736 -13.22 20.46 58.75
C CYS A 736 -11.92 20.85 59.50
N LEU A 737 -10.93 21.27 58.76
CA LEU A 737 -9.68 21.82 59.28
C LEU A 737 -9.84 23.31 59.73
N ASP A 738 -10.89 23.98 59.33
CA ASP A 738 -11.10 25.43 59.59
C ASP A 738 -12.03 25.72 60.83
N THR A 739 -12.14 24.78 61.75
CA THR A 739 -13.15 24.85 62.81
C THR A 739 -12.81 25.72 64.04
N GLY A 740 -11.84 26.64 63.94
CA GLY A 740 -11.69 27.70 64.94
C GLY A 740 -10.33 27.71 65.64
N PRO A 741 -10.04 28.77 66.40
CA PRO A 741 -8.67 29.05 66.89
C PRO A 741 -8.22 28.19 68.08
N GLU A 742 -9.06 27.35 68.61
CA GLU A 742 -8.74 26.61 69.84
C GLU A 742 -8.45 25.10 69.63
N GLU A 743 -8.74 24.57 68.45
CA GLU A 743 -8.48 23.14 68.19
C GLU A 743 -7.21 22.91 67.40
N LYS A 744 -6.28 22.18 67.99
CA LYS A 744 -4.97 21.87 67.43
C LYS A 744 -5.05 20.70 66.47
N THR A 745 -5.14 20.97 65.17
CA THR A 745 -5.26 19.94 64.15
C THR A 745 -3.96 19.52 63.55
N LEU A 746 -3.78 18.26 63.45
CA LEU A 746 -2.69 17.67 62.66
C LEU A 746 -3.18 17.53 61.21
N LEU A 747 -2.48 18.14 60.35
CA LEU A 747 -2.56 17.72 58.93
C LEU A 747 -1.96 16.32 58.83
N LEU A 748 -2.84 15.34 58.65
CA LEU A 748 -2.40 14.06 58.05
C LEU A 748 -1.84 14.45 56.69
N GLY A 749 -0.52 14.77 56.66
CA GLY A 749 0.14 15.28 55.50
C GLY A 749 -0.11 14.35 54.30
N ALA A 750 -0.63 14.96 53.30
CA ALA A 750 -0.70 14.41 51.94
C ALA A 750 -1.34 13.05 51.80
N LEU A 751 -2.64 12.95 52.08
CA LEU A 751 -3.45 12.10 51.25
C LEU A 751 -3.33 12.66 49.82
N PRO A 752 -2.89 11.92 48.84
CA PRO A 752 -2.81 12.43 47.49
C PRO A 752 -4.17 12.97 47.09
N ARG A 753 -4.23 14.21 46.61
CA ARG A 753 -5.45 14.78 46.03
C ARG A 753 -5.79 13.89 44.84
N ILE A 754 -6.73 12.98 45.01
CA ILE A 754 -7.28 12.18 43.93
C ILE A 754 -8.23 13.12 43.17
N GLU A 755 -7.74 13.71 42.09
CA GLU A 755 -8.66 14.30 41.11
C GLU A 755 -9.54 13.21 40.58
N ALA A 756 -10.86 13.33 40.82
CA ALA A 756 -11.85 12.44 40.24
C ALA A 756 -11.64 12.39 38.73
N ALA A 757 -11.47 11.20 38.20
CA ALA A 757 -11.44 11.01 36.75
C ALA A 757 -12.72 11.64 36.17
N PRO A 758 -12.64 12.38 35.05
CA PRO A 758 -13.80 12.99 34.42
C PRO A 758 -14.82 11.87 34.13
N GLU A 759 -16.06 12.08 34.58
CA GLU A 759 -17.18 11.17 34.34
C GLU A 759 -17.20 10.80 32.85
N ALA A 760 -17.20 9.50 32.56
CA ALA A 760 -17.34 9.00 31.22
C ALA A 760 -18.67 9.54 30.63
N PRO A 761 -18.66 10.09 29.42
CA PRO A 761 -19.88 10.62 28.82
C PRO A 761 -20.94 9.51 28.73
N PRO A 762 -22.22 9.82 28.98
CA PRO A 762 -23.28 8.82 29.02
C PRO A 762 -23.33 8.09 27.67
N LYS A 763 -23.37 6.75 27.74
CA LYS A 763 -23.54 5.87 26.58
C LYS A 763 -24.80 6.31 25.83
N ARG A 764 -24.64 6.81 24.61
CA ARG A 764 -25.76 7.03 23.69
C ARG A 764 -26.39 5.67 23.39
N GLU A 765 -27.59 5.47 23.86
CA GLU A 765 -28.44 4.37 23.41
C GLU A 765 -28.66 4.48 21.90
N ASN A 766 -28.10 3.57 21.15
CA ASN A 766 -28.45 3.38 19.75
C ASN A 766 -29.87 2.80 19.68
N LYS A 767 -30.86 3.63 19.35
CA LYS A 767 -32.15 3.15 18.86
C LYS A 767 -31.94 2.57 17.45
N PRO A 768 -32.43 1.36 17.18
CA PRO A 768 -32.37 0.77 15.85
C PRO A 768 -33.33 1.53 14.91
N ARG A 769 -32.85 1.84 13.74
CA ARG A 769 -33.65 2.09 12.53
C ARG A 769 -33.35 1.03 11.50
#